data_e5c4aebd5b7f14efbc42dafe2c361316
#
_entry.id   e5c4aebd5b7f14efbc42dafe2c361316
#
_cell.length_a   1.000
_cell.length_b   1.000
_cell.length_c   1.000
_cell.angle_alpha   90.00
_cell.angle_beta   90.00
_cell.angle_gamma   90.00
#
_symmetry.space_group_name_H-M   'P 1'
#
loop_
_entity.id
_entity.type
_entity.pdbx_description
1 polymer ?
#
loop_
_entity_poly.entity_id
_entity_poly.type
_entity_poly.pdbx_seq_one_letter_code
_entity_poly.pdbx_strand_id
1 'polypeptide(L)'
;VSAPTRKRRWLAICAITASGVLVATPAGAASGRGHAPFGTRTLTQLAAERAQSTGMLSPNVAEDDDDGNEADEIAEGADQYAEARTSPGVVAPGAYGAAWSSLADLPSTKGSWRNITDLPYNSDDPRYRDIDSNSSGGSGDVTGRMAAIAADDDGYVYAGSAGGGVWRSGRGGGHWKPISDRLPSQSTGALALDGAGRLWLGTGEATTNADAYLGSGVYVLSDPHHGTFSTRSRVGGDELESTTVHELRFGGGKVWAATSEGVWSHSTKTLKGSWKLEFAPNPDYLPGGSLAHDPAAPYKNITNDIAIDPKDPGKVVLAVGWRSGDDYNGFYTKVHGTWTRITSGLGDLPADADDVGSVTFARSADGSRYYAIDQSPEQLNDNPDSGLEGIYVSKSGAPTGPWTKIADYKGLAASGSALTGAGYMPGVQAWYNQFLTVDPSDPDHVYAGLEEVYESKDGGSTWSTVGPYWNFNFPCWSIDPAKQSGDCNQTTHSDQHGVAIGRYHGKSFVYVGNDGGVYKRPVNGSQDASGHATDWTSLNDGTIDTLQYYSVGIGKDLDHGGVSVTGGLQDNGQSMLRSNDKVMGSNFGGDGGDTLTDPANGCNIAQEYVYLAIQVTQNCAVNDGSWITDPSKATSYGVAPPDNATGEARFIAPLAADAKNSSTWIAGGRHIWVQTHGYAIRSGSEWKSVYDLGEGHTATAVAASGGKVYAAWCGPCNNQGFTRGIAVGNADGTGWHDIALPATGANGTVPNRYLSGFAVDPKNADHVYLTVSGFSRQWTEGPGAGVGHVFESKDGGTTWKDVSANFPDVPADSAVVTPNGGLAVATDLGVVYRAPGRSTWQRVGSLPAVAVLQLKLSPDGRTLYAATHGRGIYTIPVSSCG
;
A
#
# COMPACT_ATOMS: atom_id res chain seq x y z
N VAL A 1 15.95 -21.18 -46.35
CA VAL A 1 14.96 -21.61 -45.36
C VAL A 1 14.94 -20.52 -44.28
N SER A 2 14.02 -19.60 -44.43
CA SER A 2 13.86 -18.44 -43.56
C SER A 2 13.26 -18.89 -42.23
N ALA A 3 13.90 -18.52 -41.13
CA ALA A 3 13.32 -18.59 -39.80
C ALA A 3 12.12 -17.63 -39.70
N PRO A 4 11.07 -17.98 -38.96
CA PRO A 4 9.95 -17.08 -38.74
C PRO A 4 10.38 -15.95 -37.79
N THR A 5 10.27 -14.73 -38.28
CA THR A 5 10.32 -13.52 -37.45
C THR A 5 9.17 -13.56 -36.44
N ARG A 6 9.46 -13.81 -35.19
CA ARG A 6 8.55 -13.53 -34.06
C ARG A 6 8.23 -12.05 -34.10
N LYS A 7 7.02 -11.69 -34.42
CA LYS A 7 6.51 -10.35 -34.18
C LYS A 7 6.45 -10.15 -32.66
N ARG A 8 7.39 -9.41 -32.14
CA ARG A 8 7.31 -8.89 -30.78
C ARG A 8 6.01 -8.10 -30.63
N ARG A 9 5.11 -8.60 -29.83
CA ARG A 9 3.97 -7.81 -29.37
C ARG A 9 4.53 -6.90 -28.28
N TRP A 10 4.74 -5.67 -28.61
CA TRP A 10 4.80 -4.61 -27.62
C TRP A 10 3.40 -4.48 -27.02
N LEU A 11 3.15 -5.18 -25.95
CA LEU A 11 2.15 -4.77 -25.00
C LEU A 11 2.83 -3.69 -24.16
N ALA A 12 2.47 -2.44 -24.42
CA ALA A 12 2.62 -1.40 -23.44
C ALA A 12 1.71 -1.80 -22.26
N ILE A 13 2.29 -2.48 -21.29
CA ILE A 13 1.63 -2.75 -20.03
C ILE A 13 1.85 -1.51 -19.17
N CYS A 14 1.18 -0.46 -19.54
CA CYS A 14 0.64 0.52 -18.64
C CYS A 14 -0.85 0.29 -18.69
N ALA A 15 -1.43 -0.07 -17.58
CA ALA A 15 -2.82 -0.40 -17.42
C ALA A 15 -3.23 -1.74 -18.03
N ILE A 16 -3.20 -2.77 -17.22
CA ILE A 16 -4.32 -3.68 -17.26
C ILE A 16 -5.50 -2.95 -16.60
N THR A 17 -6.02 -1.94 -17.27
CA THR A 17 -7.42 -1.66 -17.10
C THR A 17 -8.12 -2.82 -17.80
N ALA A 18 -9.02 -3.46 -17.13
CA ALA A 18 -9.97 -4.38 -17.73
C ALA A 18 -10.83 -3.62 -18.76
N SER A 19 -10.23 -3.21 -19.87
CA SER A 19 -10.93 -2.85 -21.09
C SER A 19 -11.05 -4.11 -21.90
N GLY A 20 -12.08 -4.88 -21.60
CA GLY A 20 -12.54 -5.98 -22.44
C GLY A 20 -12.88 -5.47 -23.83
N VAL A 21 -11.89 -5.41 -24.73
CA VAL A 21 -12.18 -5.36 -26.14
C VAL A 21 -12.61 -6.77 -26.55
N LEU A 22 -13.90 -6.98 -26.58
CA LEU A 22 -14.56 -8.11 -27.23
C LEU A 22 -14.17 -8.09 -28.73
N VAL A 23 -13.08 -8.79 -29.08
CA VAL A 23 -12.89 -9.27 -30.44
C VAL A 23 -13.67 -10.58 -30.53
N ALA A 24 -14.81 -10.53 -31.18
CA ALA A 24 -15.60 -11.71 -31.48
C ALA A 24 -14.77 -12.70 -32.29
N THR A 25 -14.40 -13.81 -31.68
CA THR A 25 -14.07 -15.06 -32.37
C THR A 25 -15.17 -16.08 -32.08
N PRO A 26 -15.56 -16.91 -33.08
CA PRO A 26 -16.76 -17.73 -32.91
C PRO A 26 -16.52 -18.90 -31.94
N ALA A 27 -17.45 -18.98 -31.02
CA ALA A 27 -17.89 -20.08 -30.18
C ALA A 27 -17.04 -21.38 -30.17
N GLY A 28 -16.23 -21.52 -29.15
CA GLY A 28 -16.06 -22.77 -28.48
C GLY A 28 -16.68 -22.59 -27.10
N ALA A 29 -17.68 -23.38 -26.75
CA ALA A 29 -18.38 -23.24 -25.49
C ALA A 29 -17.45 -23.63 -24.32
N ALA A 30 -16.83 -22.64 -23.72
CA ALA A 30 -16.44 -22.68 -22.34
C ALA A 30 -17.60 -22.06 -21.56
N SER A 31 -18.22 -22.84 -20.72
CA SER A 31 -19.25 -22.38 -19.79
C SER A 31 -18.54 -21.46 -18.76
N GLY A 32 -18.46 -20.17 -19.05
CA GLY A 32 -18.14 -19.19 -18.05
C GLY A 32 -19.20 -19.25 -16.97
N ARG A 33 -18.88 -19.79 -15.80
CA ARG A 33 -19.66 -19.60 -14.58
C ARG A 33 -19.33 -18.18 -14.12
N GLY A 34 -20.26 -17.26 -14.38
CA GLY A 34 -20.18 -15.92 -13.78
C GLY A 34 -20.23 -16.07 -12.25
N HIS A 35 -19.29 -15.47 -11.54
CA HIS A 35 -19.37 -15.33 -10.10
C HIS A 35 -20.68 -14.64 -9.74
N ALA A 36 -21.38 -15.14 -8.73
CA ALA A 36 -22.50 -14.40 -8.19
C ALA A 36 -21.94 -13.14 -7.52
N PRO A 37 -22.49 -11.95 -7.79
CA PRO A 37 -21.98 -10.71 -7.23
C PRO A 37 -21.85 -10.80 -5.72
N PHE A 38 -20.76 -10.28 -5.15
CA PHE A 38 -20.52 -10.22 -3.70
C PHE A 38 -21.76 -9.73 -2.94
N GLY A 39 -22.42 -8.69 -3.45
CA GLY A 39 -23.60 -8.08 -2.87
C GLY A 39 -24.85 -8.96 -2.80
N THR A 40 -24.83 -10.17 -3.32
CA THR A 40 -25.97 -11.13 -3.25
C THR A 40 -25.73 -12.25 -2.24
N ARG A 41 -24.56 -12.28 -1.57
CA ARG A 41 -24.16 -13.34 -0.67
C ARG A 41 -24.24 -12.89 0.78
N THR A 42 -24.64 -13.81 1.67
CA THR A 42 -24.42 -13.62 3.10
C THR A 42 -22.97 -13.97 3.43
N LEU A 43 -22.44 -13.44 4.53
CA LEU A 43 -21.11 -13.87 5.03
C LEU A 43 -21.02 -15.39 5.21
N THR A 44 -22.12 -16.05 5.53
CA THR A 44 -22.22 -17.50 5.59
C THR A 44 -21.88 -18.15 4.25
N GLN A 45 -22.39 -17.60 3.15
CA GLN A 45 -22.10 -18.12 1.81
C GLN A 45 -20.66 -17.89 1.43
N LEU A 46 -20.13 -16.69 1.69
CA LEU A 46 -18.72 -16.35 1.45
C LEU A 46 -17.79 -17.26 2.25
N ALA A 47 -18.05 -17.44 3.56
CA ALA A 47 -17.23 -18.32 4.38
C ALA A 47 -17.35 -19.79 3.98
N ALA A 48 -18.53 -20.24 3.54
CA ALA A 48 -18.71 -21.60 3.03
C ALA A 48 -17.90 -21.81 1.73
N GLU A 49 -17.88 -20.82 0.86
CA GLU A 49 -17.10 -20.83 -0.39
C GLU A 49 -15.60 -20.85 -0.10
N ARG A 50 -15.10 -19.95 0.74
CA ARG A 50 -13.69 -19.93 1.15
C ARG A 50 -13.29 -21.16 1.95
N ALA A 51 -14.13 -21.64 2.87
CA ALA A 51 -13.89 -22.90 3.60
C ALA A 51 -13.83 -24.11 2.65
N GLN A 52 -14.44 -24.03 1.47
CA GLN A 52 -14.30 -25.05 0.42
C GLN A 52 -12.98 -24.90 -0.33
N SER A 53 -12.61 -23.68 -0.74
CA SER A 53 -11.34 -23.40 -1.42
C SER A 53 -10.13 -23.75 -0.55
N THR A 54 -10.24 -23.56 0.77
CA THR A 54 -9.21 -23.94 1.74
C THR A 54 -9.25 -25.42 2.20
N GLY A 55 -10.07 -26.27 1.58
CA GLY A 55 -10.16 -27.69 1.95
C GLY A 55 -10.85 -27.98 3.29
N MET A 56 -11.46 -27.00 3.94
CA MET A 56 -12.19 -27.17 5.21
C MET A 56 -13.56 -27.81 5.02
N LEU A 57 -14.09 -27.84 3.79
CA LEU A 57 -15.34 -28.53 3.42
C LEU A 57 -15.08 -29.46 2.23
N SER A 58 -15.85 -30.59 2.16
CA SER A 58 -15.66 -31.64 1.16
C SER A 58 -15.72 -31.17 -0.31
N PRO A 59 -14.96 -31.81 -1.22
CA PRO A 59 -14.52 -31.32 -2.52
C PRO A 59 -15.57 -31.39 -3.65
N ASN A 60 -16.82 -31.12 -3.43
CA ASN A 60 -17.88 -31.27 -4.44
C ASN A 60 -18.51 -29.96 -4.96
N VAL A 61 -17.87 -28.86 -4.75
CA VAL A 61 -18.27 -27.59 -5.41
C VAL A 61 -17.10 -27.11 -6.23
N ALA A 62 -17.34 -26.84 -7.51
CA ALA A 62 -16.33 -26.37 -8.43
C ALA A 62 -15.68 -25.07 -7.90
N GLU A 63 -14.39 -25.08 -7.92
CA GLU A 63 -13.51 -23.96 -7.65
C GLU A 63 -14.00 -22.75 -8.46
N ASP A 64 -14.26 -21.65 -7.81
CA ASP A 64 -14.34 -20.35 -8.45
C ASP A 64 -12.89 -19.87 -8.58
N ASP A 65 -12.40 -19.84 -9.82
CA ASP A 65 -11.05 -19.38 -10.19
C ASP A 65 -10.96 -17.84 -10.07
N ASP A 66 -11.06 -17.29 -8.86
CA ASP A 66 -10.81 -15.86 -8.59
C ASP A 66 -9.35 -15.63 -8.20
N ASP A 67 -8.56 -16.68 -8.20
CA ASP A 67 -7.26 -16.79 -7.58
C ASP A 67 -6.10 -16.27 -8.46
N GLY A 68 -6.36 -15.90 -9.70
CA GLY A 68 -5.38 -15.27 -10.58
C GLY A 68 -5.28 -13.74 -10.41
N ASN A 69 -6.05 -13.17 -9.48
CA ASN A 69 -6.29 -11.73 -9.43
C ASN A 69 -5.62 -11.00 -8.24
N GLU A 70 -5.09 -11.70 -7.25
CA GLU A 70 -4.55 -11.05 -6.04
C GLU A 70 -3.33 -10.16 -6.36
N ALA A 71 -2.43 -10.63 -7.22
CA ALA A 71 -1.29 -9.82 -7.67
C ALA A 71 -1.73 -8.58 -8.47
N ASP A 72 -2.80 -8.72 -9.25
CA ASP A 72 -3.38 -7.61 -10.01
C ASP A 72 -4.08 -6.63 -9.09
N GLU A 73 -4.79 -7.08 -8.06
CA GLU A 73 -5.47 -6.23 -7.08
C GLU A 73 -4.50 -5.36 -6.28
N ILE A 74 -3.39 -5.91 -5.81
CA ILE A 74 -2.34 -5.16 -5.13
C ILE A 74 -1.70 -4.14 -6.06
N ALA A 75 -1.45 -4.52 -7.32
CA ALA A 75 -0.94 -3.60 -8.32
C ALA A 75 -1.92 -2.44 -8.59
N GLU A 76 -3.22 -2.73 -8.68
CA GLU A 76 -4.24 -1.69 -8.89
C GLU A 76 -4.39 -0.76 -7.69
N GLY A 77 -4.26 -1.26 -6.47
CA GLY A 77 -4.25 -0.44 -5.26
C GLY A 77 -3.10 0.56 -5.25
N ALA A 78 -1.90 0.09 -5.54
CA ALA A 78 -0.71 0.93 -5.67
C ALA A 78 -0.83 1.91 -6.84
N ASP A 79 -1.30 1.45 -7.98
CA ASP A 79 -1.49 2.28 -9.16
C ASP A 79 -2.54 3.37 -8.92
N GLN A 80 -3.63 3.08 -8.22
CA GLN A 80 -4.62 4.10 -7.85
C GLN A 80 -4.02 5.21 -6.97
N TYR A 81 -3.17 4.86 -6.02
CA TYR A 81 -2.49 5.84 -5.18
C TYR A 81 -1.53 6.72 -6.01
N ALA A 82 -0.73 6.11 -6.87
CA ALA A 82 0.20 6.81 -7.74
C ALA A 82 -0.51 7.69 -8.78
N GLU A 83 -1.52 7.17 -9.46
CA GLU A 83 -2.32 7.87 -10.47
C GLU A 83 -2.91 9.17 -9.93
N ALA A 84 -3.44 9.15 -8.71
CA ALA A 84 -3.99 10.35 -8.09
C ALA A 84 -2.96 11.47 -7.94
N ARG A 85 -1.67 11.13 -7.87
CA ARG A 85 -0.56 12.07 -7.64
C ARG A 85 0.21 12.43 -8.90
N THR A 86 0.20 11.58 -9.89
CA THR A 86 1.01 11.73 -11.12
C THR A 86 0.19 12.11 -12.34
N SER A 87 -1.04 11.56 -12.52
CA SER A 87 -1.80 11.73 -13.76
C SER A 87 -2.21 13.19 -14.03
N PRO A 88 -2.05 13.70 -15.26
CA PRO A 88 -1.57 13.05 -16.48
C PRO A 88 -0.07 13.18 -16.76
N GLY A 89 0.78 13.11 -15.82
CA GLY A 89 2.22 13.28 -16.00
C GLY A 89 3.03 12.47 -15.02
N VAL A 90 4.14 13.00 -14.58
CA VAL A 90 5.02 12.45 -13.55
C VAL A 90 5.23 13.48 -12.45
N VAL A 91 5.65 13.04 -11.26
CA VAL A 91 6.05 13.97 -10.20
C VAL A 91 7.42 14.56 -10.58
N ALA A 92 7.48 15.89 -10.71
CA ALA A 92 8.71 16.54 -11.10
C ALA A 92 9.77 16.45 -9.98
N PRO A 93 11.06 16.31 -10.31
CA PRO A 93 12.13 16.35 -9.35
C PRO A 93 12.08 17.61 -8.47
N GLY A 94 12.25 17.44 -7.16
CA GLY A 94 12.20 18.52 -6.19
C GLY A 94 10.80 19.01 -5.79
N ALA A 95 9.75 18.45 -6.39
CA ALA A 95 8.36 18.84 -6.11
C ALA A 95 7.96 18.54 -4.67
N TYR A 96 8.34 17.37 -4.19
CA TYR A 96 8.01 16.91 -2.84
C TYR A 96 8.64 17.80 -1.76
N GLY A 97 9.93 18.10 -1.89
CA GLY A 97 10.64 18.98 -0.97
C GLY A 97 10.13 20.44 -1.03
N ALA A 98 9.75 20.93 -2.22
CA ALA A 98 9.12 22.23 -2.40
C ALA A 98 7.76 22.31 -1.72
N ALA A 99 6.91 21.27 -1.85
CA ALA A 99 5.62 21.17 -1.18
C ALA A 99 5.77 21.18 0.34
N TRP A 100 6.71 20.38 0.87
CA TRP A 100 7.01 20.34 2.30
C TRP A 100 7.49 21.68 2.86
N SER A 101 8.39 22.36 2.13
CA SER A 101 8.86 23.68 2.52
C SER A 101 7.72 24.72 2.53
N SER A 102 6.88 24.70 1.50
CA SER A 102 5.73 25.60 1.40
C SER A 102 4.73 25.38 2.54
N LEU A 103 4.48 24.11 2.90
CA LEU A 103 3.63 23.76 4.04
C LEU A 103 4.24 24.23 5.38
N ALA A 104 5.56 24.07 5.53
CA ALA A 104 6.28 24.49 6.74
C ALA A 104 6.23 26.01 6.95
N ASP A 105 6.19 26.80 5.86
CA ASP A 105 6.12 28.27 5.87
C ASP A 105 4.71 28.80 6.19
N LEU A 106 3.67 27.95 6.14
CA LEU A 106 2.32 28.37 6.51
C LEU A 106 2.25 28.71 8.01
N PRO A 107 1.47 29.75 8.37
CA PRO A 107 1.11 29.95 9.78
C PRO A 107 0.48 28.67 10.35
N SER A 108 0.91 28.28 11.56
CA SER A 108 0.35 27.10 12.22
C SER A 108 -0.68 27.52 13.27
N THR A 109 -1.78 26.77 13.38
CA THR A 109 -2.70 26.88 14.49
C THR A 109 -2.06 26.35 15.78
N LYS A 110 -2.61 26.71 16.94
CA LYS A 110 -2.06 26.32 18.25
C LYS A 110 -2.54 24.94 18.73
N GLY A 111 -3.40 24.28 17.96
CA GLY A 111 -3.93 22.97 18.32
C GLY A 111 -2.86 21.87 18.29
N SER A 112 -3.06 20.85 19.10
CA SER A 112 -2.25 19.62 19.10
C SER A 112 -3.11 18.44 18.69
N TRP A 113 -2.63 17.68 17.72
CA TRP A 113 -3.22 16.42 17.33
C TRP A 113 -2.98 15.36 18.40
N ARG A 114 -3.96 14.49 18.59
CA ARG A 114 -3.86 13.31 19.45
C ARG A 114 -4.07 12.07 18.58
N ASN A 115 -3.13 11.16 18.60
CA ASN A 115 -3.33 9.82 18.08
C ASN A 115 -4.35 9.08 18.96
N ILE A 116 -5.28 8.34 18.36
CA ILE A 116 -6.29 7.55 19.08
C ILE A 116 -6.17 6.05 18.77
N THR A 117 -5.29 5.69 17.87
CA THR A 117 -4.97 4.33 17.45
C THR A 117 -3.61 3.85 17.96
N ASP A 118 -2.96 4.61 18.87
CA ASP A 118 -1.77 4.21 19.61
C ASP A 118 -2.08 3.12 20.65
N LEU A 119 -2.70 2.03 20.18
CA LEU A 119 -3.19 0.88 20.94
C LEU A 119 -2.83 -0.40 20.19
N PRO A 120 -2.68 -1.55 20.88
CA PRO A 120 -2.58 -2.83 20.19
C PRO A 120 -3.78 -3.02 19.24
N TYR A 121 -3.55 -3.52 18.04
CA TYR A 121 -4.56 -3.86 17.05
C TYR A 121 -4.52 -5.36 16.81
N ASN A 122 -5.50 -6.08 17.35
CA ASN A 122 -5.54 -7.54 17.31
C ASN A 122 -6.29 -8.02 16.05
N SER A 123 -5.56 -8.64 15.14
CA SER A 123 -6.13 -9.25 13.93
C SER A 123 -6.88 -10.56 14.22
N ASP A 124 -6.62 -11.18 15.36
CA ASP A 124 -7.23 -12.45 15.79
C ASP A 124 -8.28 -12.26 16.91
N ASP A 125 -8.91 -11.10 16.99
CA ASP A 125 -9.86 -10.78 18.05
C ASP A 125 -11.07 -11.75 18.05
N PRO A 126 -11.29 -12.51 19.12
CA PRO A 126 -12.36 -13.52 19.15
C PRO A 126 -13.77 -12.93 19.11
N ARG A 127 -13.94 -11.62 19.23
CA ARG A 127 -15.23 -10.94 19.03
C ARG A 127 -15.68 -10.98 17.56
N TYR A 128 -14.75 -11.17 16.64
CA TYR A 128 -14.97 -11.08 15.19
C TYR A 128 -14.58 -12.39 14.52
N ARG A 129 -15.52 -13.35 14.48
CA ARG A 129 -15.34 -14.66 13.85
C ARG A 129 -15.80 -14.63 12.40
N ASP A 130 -15.10 -13.86 11.62
CA ASP A 130 -15.26 -13.75 10.19
C ASP A 130 -14.05 -14.34 9.49
N ILE A 131 -14.21 -14.93 8.32
CA ILE A 131 -13.10 -15.53 7.59
C ILE A 131 -12.11 -14.44 7.16
N ASP A 132 -12.63 -13.30 6.76
CA ASP A 132 -11.78 -12.22 6.32
C ASP A 132 -11.08 -11.53 7.51
N SER A 133 -11.72 -11.49 8.69
CA SER A 133 -11.06 -10.98 9.91
C SER A 133 -9.88 -11.84 10.35
N ASN A 134 -9.92 -13.12 10.06
CA ASN A 134 -8.86 -14.06 10.40
C ASN A 134 -7.96 -14.36 9.18
N SER A 135 -7.91 -13.49 8.19
CA SER A 135 -7.13 -13.72 6.97
C SER A 135 -5.67 -14.02 7.25
N SER A 136 -5.12 -13.47 8.33
CA SER A 136 -3.75 -13.72 8.77
C SER A 136 -3.61 -14.78 9.87
N GLY A 137 -4.67 -15.41 10.32
CA GLY A 137 -4.81 -16.31 11.48
C GLY A 137 -3.52 -16.64 12.23
N GLY A 138 -3.34 -16.12 13.45
CA GLY A 138 -2.14 -16.27 14.27
C GLY A 138 -1.15 -15.12 14.21
N SER A 139 -1.41 -14.05 13.47
CA SER A 139 -0.55 -12.87 13.45
C SER A 139 -0.61 -12.06 14.76
N GLY A 140 -1.68 -12.20 15.53
CA GLY A 140 -1.86 -11.52 16.82
C GLY A 140 -2.02 -10.01 16.66
N ASP A 141 -1.25 -9.24 17.42
CA ASP A 141 -1.24 -7.78 17.27
C ASP A 141 -0.46 -7.38 16.02
N VAL A 142 -1.08 -6.53 15.19
CA VAL A 142 -0.55 -6.03 13.91
C VAL A 142 -0.42 -4.50 13.93
N THR A 143 0.27 -3.97 12.95
CA THR A 143 0.31 -2.55 12.59
C THR A 143 0.37 -2.44 11.06
N GLY A 144 0.78 -1.31 10.47
CA GLY A 144 0.90 -1.20 9.02
C GLY A 144 2.24 -1.69 8.48
N ARG A 145 2.35 -1.74 7.15
CA ARG A 145 3.47 -2.30 6.37
C ARG A 145 4.84 -1.77 6.78
N MET A 146 5.78 -2.69 6.94
CA MET A 146 7.20 -2.46 7.21
C MET A 146 8.06 -2.81 6.01
N ALA A 147 8.51 -1.81 5.28
CA ALA A 147 9.31 -1.97 4.07
C ALA A 147 10.77 -2.38 4.34
N ALA A 148 11.33 -2.02 5.50
CA ALA A 148 12.73 -2.32 5.81
C ALA A 148 12.98 -2.50 7.30
N ILE A 149 13.86 -3.42 7.64
CA ILE A 149 14.30 -3.71 9.03
C ILE A 149 15.83 -3.64 9.14
N ALA A 150 16.32 -3.03 10.21
CA ALA A 150 17.71 -3.15 10.62
C ALA A 150 17.78 -3.50 12.12
N ALA A 151 18.79 -4.27 12.53
CA ALA A 151 18.97 -4.66 13.92
C ALA A 151 20.46 -4.65 14.29
N ASP A 152 20.76 -4.35 15.55
CA ASP A 152 22.12 -4.32 16.05
C ASP A 152 22.39 -5.39 17.12
N ASP A 153 23.65 -5.49 17.53
CA ASP A 153 24.09 -6.44 18.56
C ASP A 153 23.83 -5.94 20.00
N ASP A 154 23.36 -4.71 20.18
CA ASP A 154 22.93 -4.15 21.46
C ASP A 154 21.45 -4.42 21.76
N GLY A 155 20.74 -5.01 20.78
CA GLY A 155 19.34 -5.46 20.86
C GLY A 155 18.33 -4.40 20.43
N TYR A 156 18.75 -3.32 19.77
CA TYR A 156 17.82 -2.38 19.15
C TYR A 156 17.42 -2.87 17.77
N VAL A 157 16.14 -2.64 17.45
CA VAL A 157 15.56 -2.89 16.13
C VAL A 157 15.09 -1.54 15.57
N TYR A 158 15.36 -1.33 14.31
CA TYR A 158 14.91 -0.17 13.55
C TYR A 158 13.96 -0.67 12.45
N ALA A 159 12.75 -0.18 12.47
CA ALA A 159 11.70 -0.56 11.52
C ALA A 159 11.33 0.66 10.68
N GLY A 160 11.39 0.52 9.37
CA GLY A 160 10.99 1.52 8.41
C GLY A 160 9.65 1.15 7.78
N SER A 161 8.63 1.93 8.09
CA SER A 161 7.31 1.73 7.51
C SER A 161 7.20 2.30 6.10
N ALA A 162 6.36 1.72 5.27
CA ALA A 162 6.03 2.20 3.94
C ALA A 162 5.63 3.70 3.92
N GLY A 163 4.70 4.10 4.77
CA GLY A 163 4.21 5.48 4.87
C GLY A 163 4.36 6.13 6.25
N GLY A 164 4.81 5.38 7.28
CA GLY A 164 4.79 5.80 8.69
C GLY A 164 6.13 6.20 9.30
N GLY A 165 7.18 6.29 8.49
CA GLY A 165 8.53 6.67 8.92
C GLY A 165 9.30 5.56 9.63
N VAL A 166 10.42 5.95 10.24
CA VAL A 166 11.33 5.03 10.93
C VAL A 166 11.09 5.06 12.43
N TRP A 167 11.02 3.86 13.00
CA TRP A 167 10.81 3.61 14.42
C TRP A 167 12.00 2.86 15.03
N ARG A 168 12.34 3.17 16.27
CA ARG A 168 13.35 2.48 17.03
C ARG A 168 12.71 1.79 18.22
N SER A 169 13.02 0.50 18.41
CA SER A 169 12.56 -0.28 19.57
C SER A 169 13.32 0.06 20.84
N GLY A 170 12.79 -0.40 21.97
CA GLY A 170 13.59 -0.68 23.14
C GLY A 170 14.48 -1.92 22.92
N ARG A 171 15.39 -2.20 23.85
CA ARG A 171 16.26 -3.38 23.77
C ARG A 171 15.46 -4.68 23.84
N GLY A 172 15.70 -5.57 22.91
CA GLY A 172 14.98 -6.84 22.76
C GLY A 172 13.73 -6.77 21.90
N GLY A 173 13.43 -5.59 21.33
CA GLY A 173 12.24 -5.32 20.52
C GLY A 173 11.07 -4.75 21.34
N GLY A 174 10.07 -4.18 20.66
CA GLY A 174 8.93 -3.50 21.31
C GLY A 174 9.27 -2.14 21.92
N HIS A 175 8.28 -1.49 22.54
CA HIS A 175 8.43 -0.15 23.14
C HIS A 175 9.01 0.88 22.17
N TRP A 176 8.35 1.04 21.06
CA TRP A 176 8.82 1.79 19.91
C TRP A 176 8.73 3.30 20.09
N LYS A 177 9.61 4.00 19.39
CA LYS A 177 9.61 5.46 19.29
C LYS A 177 9.89 5.89 17.86
N PRO A 178 9.10 6.82 17.29
CA PRO A 178 9.39 7.38 15.98
C PRO A 178 10.69 8.21 16.04
N ILE A 179 11.52 8.05 15.02
CA ILE A 179 12.80 8.75 14.93
C ILE A 179 13.00 9.54 13.63
N SER A 180 11.98 9.61 12.77
CA SER A 180 12.03 10.31 11.46
C SER A 180 10.97 11.40 11.27
N ASP A 181 10.15 11.75 12.27
CA ASP A 181 9.02 12.69 12.17
C ASP A 181 9.37 14.08 11.62
N ARG A 182 10.65 14.42 11.58
CA ARG A 182 11.16 15.72 11.08
C ARG A 182 11.67 15.65 9.64
N LEU A 183 11.46 14.54 8.96
CA LEU A 183 11.81 14.40 7.55
C LEU A 183 10.64 14.84 6.66
N PRO A 184 10.93 15.29 5.43
CA PRO A 184 9.91 15.63 4.45
C PRO A 184 9.05 14.45 4.03
N SER A 185 9.64 13.25 3.90
CA SER A 185 8.94 12.00 3.59
C SER A 185 9.00 11.06 4.78
N GLN A 186 7.88 10.39 5.07
CA GLN A 186 7.79 9.28 6.01
C GLN A 186 7.84 7.92 5.31
N SER A 187 8.02 7.91 4.00
CA SER A 187 8.17 6.66 3.25
C SER A 187 9.58 6.10 3.37
N THR A 188 9.69 4.83 3.70
CA THR A 188 10.97 4.10 3.80
C THR A 188 11.08 3.10 2.67
N GLY A 189 12.22 3.12 1.96
CA GLY A 189 12.58 2.04 1.03
C GLY A 189 13.69 1.15 1.58
N ALA A 190 14.73 1.73 2.18
CA ALA A 190 15.86 0.95 2.69
C ALA A 190 16.34 1.42 4.06
N LEU A 191 16.72 0.48 4.92
CA LEU A 191 17.42 0.71 6.18
C LEU A 191 18.67 -0.16 6.26
N ALA A 192 19.82 0.44 6.60
CA ALA A 192 21.06 -0.32 6.75
C ALA A 192 21.96 0.26 7.83
N LEU A 193 22.63 -0.62 8.60
CA LEU A 193 23.70 -0.26 9.51
C LEU A 193 25.05 -0.40 8.80
N ASP A 194 25.87 0.65 8.81
CA ASP A 194 27.21 0.56 8.28
C ASP A 194 28.20 -0.01 9.31
N GLY A 195 29.42 -0.32 8.85
CA GLY A 195 30.46 -0.87 9.73
C GLY A 195 30.93 0.04 10.88
N ALA A 196 30.44 1.28 10.94
CA ALA A 196 30.65 2.21 12.05
C ALA A 196 29.44 2.29 13.00
N GLY A 197 28.41 1.49 12.78
CA GLY A 197 27.18 1.46 13.59
C GLY A 197 26.23 2.64 13.32
N ARG A 198 26.39 3.35 12.21
CA ARG A 198 25.48 4.43 11.80
C ARG A 198 24.30 3.85 11.06
N LEU A 199 23.10 4.34 11.35
CA LEU A 199 21.89 3.96 10.66
C LEU A 199 21.68 4.84 9.41
N TRP A 200 21.60 4.21 8.26
CA TRP A 200 21.31 4.85 6.97
C TRP A 200 19.86 4.56 6.59
N LEU A 201 19.20 5.58 6.06
CA LEU A 201 17.82 5.54 5.62
C LEU A 201 17.75 6.00 4.15
N GLY A 202 17.30 5.15 3.27
CA GLY A 202 16.80 5.50 1.95
C GLY A 202 15.30 5.72 2.03
N THR A 203 14.83 6.88 1.60
CA THR A 203 13.39 7.19 1.59
C THR A 203 12.76 6.88 0.25
N GLY A 204 11.43 6.69 0.25
CA GLY A 204 10.65 6.28 -0.91
C GLY A 204 10.55 4.77 -1.04
N GLU A 205 9.33 4.25 -0.88
CA GLU A 205 9.07 2.81 -1.00
C GLU A 205 9.02 2.38 -2.47
N ALA A 206 9.54 1.20 -2.76
CA ALA A 206 9.68 0.69 -4.11
C ALA A 206 9.04 -0.68 -4.36
N THR A 207 8.35 -1.22 -3.38
CA THR A 207 7.81 -2.58 -3.45
C THR A 207 6.62 -2.72 -4.39
N THR A 208 5.88 -1.66 -4.64
CA THR A 208 4.63 -1.72 -5.42
C THR A 208 4.74 -1.04 -6.77
N ASN A 209 5.05 0.25 -6.79
CA ASN A 209 5.09 1.07 -7.99
C ASN A 209 6.25 2.07 -7.93
N ALA A 210 6.81 2.42 -9.07
CA ALA A 210 7.93 3.37 -9.18
C ALA A 210 7.59 4.77 -8.63
N ASP A 211 6.33 5.20 -8.72
CA ASP A 211 5.87 6.51 -8.28
C ASP A 211 5.11 6.49 -6.94
N ALA A 212 4.84 5.31 -6.39
CA ALA A 212 4.20 5.19 -5.09
C ALA A 212 5.16 5.64 -3.98
N TYR A 213 4.66 6.32 -2.98
CA TYR A 213 5.41 6.68 -1.78
C TYR A 213 6.79 7.30 -2.02
N LEU A 214 6.82 8.41 -2.73
CA LEU A 214 8.06 9.11 -3.08
C LEU A 214 8.93 9.47 -1.88
N GLY A 215 10.26 9.46 -2.12
CA GLY A 215 11.27 9.78 -1.15
C GLY A 215 11.75 11.24 -1.20
N SER A 216 12.55 11.58 -0.23
CA SER A 216 13.24 12.87 -0.11
C SER A 216 14.77 12.74 -0.05
N GLY A 217 15.29 11.58 -0.50
CA GLY A 217 16.72 11.27 -0.57
C GLY A 217 17.21 10.32 0.54
N VAL A 218 18.51 10.31 0.78
CA VAL A 218 19.16 9.42 1.75
C VAL A 218 19.63 10.21 2.97
N TYR A 219 19.46 9.62 4.14
CA TYR A 219 19.79 10.19 5.44
C TYR A 219 20.69 9.27 6.26
N VAL A 220 21.49 9.83 7.17
CA VAL A 220 22.33 9.06 8.10
C VAL A 220 22.21 9.57 9.51
N LEU A 221 22.06 8.65 10.46
CA LEU A 221 22.01 8.90 11.90
C LEU A 221 23.24 8.30 12.57
N SER A 222 24.11 9.17 13.12
CA SER A 222 25.40 8.75 13.69
C SER A 222 25.27 8.11 15.07
N ASP A 223 24.22 8.43 15.81
CA ASP A 223 23.87 7.81 17.09
C ASP A 223 22.44 7.26 17.00
N PRO A 224 22.26 6.05 16.45
CA PRO A 224 20.95 5.49 16.25
C PRO A 224 20.24 5.13 17.57
N HIS A 225 20.99 4.91 18.67
CA HIS A 225 20.39 4.57 19.97
C HIS A 225 19.66 5.74 20.64
N HIS A 226 20.07 6.99 20.37
CA HIS A 226 19.50 8.16 21.07
C HIS A 226 19.05 9.28 20.11
N GLY A 227 19.58 9.33 18.89
CA GLY A 227 19.31 10.37 17.92
C GLY A 227 17.95 10.23 17.23
N THR A 228 17.62 11.27 16.45
CA THR A 228 16.49 11.30 15.53
C THR A 228 16.94 11.91 14.20
N PHE A 229 16.39 11.43 13.10
CA PHE A 229 16.62 12.01 11.79
C PHE A 229 16.05 13.42 11.69
N SER A 230 16.67 14.23 10.85
CA SER A 230 16.21 15.56 10.47
C SER A 230 16.75 15.90 9.09
N THR A 231 16.32 17.00 8.50
CA THR A 231 16.86 17.49 7.21
C THR A 231 18.38 17.71 7.25
N ARG A 232 18.98 17.92 8.46
CA ARG A 232 20.45 18.02 8.63
C ARG A 232 21.16 16.68 8.52
N SER A 233 20.44 15.59 8.65
CA SER A 233 20.95 14.21 8.50
C SER A 233 21.08 13.79 7.03
N ARG A 234 20.64 14.62 6.08
CA ARG A 234 20.67 14.33 4.64
C ARG A 234 22.12 14.15 4.16
N VAL A 235 22.33 13.14 3.34
CA VAL A 235 23.59 12.85 2.66
C VAL A 235 23.48 13.32 1.22
N GLY A 236 24.47 14.08 0.75
CA GLY A 236 24.43 14.66 -0.57
C GLY A 236 23.57 15.92 -0.67
N GLY A 237 23.14 16.23 -1.87
CA GLY A 237 22.22 17.33 -2.22
C GLY A 237 20.78 16.82 -2.40
N ASP A 238 20.18 17.22 -3.50
CA ASP A 238 18.80 16.91 -3.90
C ASP A 238 18.74 15.90 -5.06
N GLU A 239 19.86 15.26 -5.38
CA GLU A 239 19.97 14.35 -6.52
C GLU A 239 19.05 13.13 -6.43
N LEU A 240 18.65 12.73 -5.20
CA LEU A 240 17.76 11.59 -4.93
C LEU A 240 16.41 12.04 -4.34
N GLU A 241 16.02 13.29 -4.58
CA GLU A 241 14.70 13.77 -4.19
C GLU A 241 13.65 13.34 -5.22
N SER A 242 12.46 12.95 -4.74
CA SER A 242 11.38 12.37 -5.56
C SER A 242 11.73 11.04 -6.23
N THR A 243 12.74 10.31 -5.70
CA THR A 243 13.05 8.93 -6.09
C THR A 243 12.62 7.94 -5.01
N THR A 244 12.55 6.66 -5.34
CA THR A 244 12.45 5.57 -4.38
C THR A 244 13.83 4.91 -4.22
N VAL A 245 14.24 4.64 -2.98
CA VAL A 245 15.54 4.00 -2.69
C VAL A 245 15.30 2.58 -2.27
N HIS A 246 15.57 1.64 -3.17
CA HIS A 246 15.24 0.23 -3.01
C HIS A 246 16.20 -0.48 -2.05
N GLU A 247 17.50 -0.17 -2.16
CA GLU A 247 18.49 -0.82 -1.33
C GLU A 247 19.73 0.07 -1.10
N LEU A 248 20.38 -0.11 0.05
CA LEU A 248 21.64 0.55 0.43
C LEU A 248 22.72 -0.48 0.72
N ARG A 249 23.81 -0.48 -0.06
CA ARG A 249 24.93 -1.40 0.11
C ARG A 249 26.25 -0.66 0.35
N PHE A 250 27.14 -1.27 1.12
CA PHE A 250 28.42 -0.64 1.51
C PHE A 250 29.62 -1.43 0.95
N GLY A 251 30.55 -0.72 0.31
CA GLY A 251 31.79 -1.31 -0.20
C GLY A 251 32.78 -0.25 -0.72
N GLY A 252 34.08 -0.52 -0.58
CA GLY A 252 35.12 0.40 -1.08
C GLY A 252 35.11 1.80 -0.48
N GLY A 253 34.57 1.99 0.73
CA GLY A 253 34.45 3.30 1.37
C GLY A 253 33.29 4.15 0.82
N LYS A 254 32.36 3.53 0.11
CA LYS A 254 31.15 4.13 -0.46
C LYS A 254 29.91 3.46 0.12
N VAL A 255 28.83 4.22 0.15
CA VAL A 255 27.46 3.73 0.11
C VAL A 255 27.00 3.77 -1.34
N TRP A 256 26.31 2.72 -1.74
CA TRP A 256 25.67 2.56 -3.03
C TRP A 256 24.16 2.52 -2.79
N ALA A 257 23.40 3.21 -3.62
CA ALA A 257 21.95 3.23 -3.59
C ALA A 257 21.40 2.67 -4.90
N ALA A 258 20.61 1.61 -4.81
CA ALA A 258 19.74 1.14 -5.87
C ALA A 258 18.46 1.97 -5.81
N THR A 259 18.00 2.52 -6.93
CA THR A 259 16.88 3.46 -6.95
C THR A 259 16.01 3.29 -8.20
N SER A 260 14.82 3.91 -8.20
CA SER A 260 14.00 4.05 -9.40
C SER A 260 14.68 4.82 -10.54
N GLU A 261 15.73 5.57 -10.25
CA GLU A 261 16.49 6.38 -11.22
C GLU A 261 17.93 5.87 -11.39
N GLY A 262 18.14 4.55 -11.37
CA GLY A 262 19.45 3.92 -11.55
C GLY A 262 20.23 3.77 -10.26
N VAL A 263 21.56 3.63 -10.41
CA VAL A 263 22.49 3.36 -9.30
C VAL A 263 23.33 4.57 -8.99
N TRP A 264 23.33 4.94 -7.74
CA TRP A 264 24.08 6.09 -7.25
C TRP A 264 25.11 5.68 -6.20
N SER A 265 26.18 6.43 -6.04
CA SER A 265 27.16 6.21 -4.99
C SER A 265 27.57 7.49 -4.29
N HIS A 266 27.90 7.38 -3.00
CA HIS A 266 28.41 8.49 -2.20
C HIS A 266 29.51 8.00 -1.24
N SER A 267 30.40 8.90 -0.82
CA SER A 267 31.42 8.58 0.18
C SER A 267 30.81 8.39 1.57
N THR A 268 31.17 7.31 2.26
CA THR A 268 30.76 7.12 3.67
C THR A 268 31.56 7.99 4.64
N LYS A 269 32.68 8.58 4.21
CA LYS A 269 33.57 9.44 5.03
C LYS A 269 33.19 10.91 4.94
N THR A 270 32.75 11.37 3.79
CA THR A 270 32.42 12.77 3.50
C THR A 270 30.95 12.85 3.14
N LEU A 271 30.09 13.14 4.11
CA LEU A 271 28.62 13.10 3.95
C LEU A 271 28.05 14.29 3.17
N LYS A 272 28.88 15.32 2.95
CA LYS A 272 28.55 16.49 2.12
C LYS A 272 29.14 16.32 0.71
N GLY A 273 28.51 16.87 -0.25
CA GLY A 273 28.84 16.75 -1.67
C GLY A 273 27.73 16.01 -2.41
N SER A 274 27.83 15.97 -3.73
CA SER A 274 26.79 15.36 -4.56
C SER A 274 26.92 13.84 -4.62
N TRP A 275 25.78 13.17 -4.74
CA TRP A 275 25.74 11.78 -5.18
C TRP A 275 26.28 11.68 -6.60
N LYS A 276 26.93 10.58 -6.89
CA LYS A 276 27.43 10.29 -8.22
C LYS A 276 26.54 9.21 -8.85
N LEU A 277 25.92 9.54 -9.98
CA LEU A 277 25.28 8.55 -10.83
C LEU A 277 26.36 7.58 -11.36
N GLU A 278 26.24 6.31 -11.05
CA GLU A 278 27.17 5.25 -11.51
C GLU A 278 26.62 4.56 -12.75
N PHE A 279 25.29 4.35 -12.83
CA PHE A 279 24.64 3.70 -13.94
C PHE A 279 23.15 4.04 -14.04
N ALA A 280 22.68 4.27 -15.24
CA ALA A 280 21.28 4.30 -15.61
C ALA A 280 21.17 3.71 -17.02
N PRO A 281 20.32 2.70 -17.26
CA PRO A 281 20.17 2.09 -18.58
C PRO A 281 19.63 3.08 -19.63
N ASN A 282 18.72 3.96 -19.22
CA ASN A 282 18.02 4.90 -20.10
C ASN A 282 18.15 6.35 -19.59
N PRO A 283 19.33 6.98 -19.70
CA PRO A 283 19.61 8.28 -19.07
C PRO A 283 18.78 9.44 -19.63
N ASP A 284 18.19 9.31 -20.83
CA ASP A 284 17.28 10.33 -21.38
C ASP A 284 15.98 10.50 -20.60
N TYR A 285 15.58 9.51 -19.81
CA TYR A 285 14.41 9.54 -18.94
C TYR A 285 14.71 10.09 -17.54
N LEU A 286 15.97 10.32 -17.19
CA LEU A 286 16.33 10.91 -15.90
C LEU A 286 16.01 12.40 -15.86
N PRO A 287 15.89 13.00 -14.65
CA PRO A 287 15.74 14.44 -14.49
C PRO A 287 16.75 15.24 -15.31
N GLY A 288 16.26 16.13 -16.17
CA GLY A 288 17.08 16.92 -17.10
C GLY A 288 17.36 16.24 -18.44
N GLY A 289 16.99 15.00 -18.64
CA GLY A 289 17.01 14.31 -19.92
C GLY A 289 15.88 14.75 -20.85
N SER A 290 15.95 14.37 -22.10
CA SER A 290 14.99 14.77 -23.14
C SER A 290 13.59 14.16 -22.95
N LEU A 291 13.49 13.04 -22.24
CA LEU A 291 12.28 12.26 -21.95
C LEU A 291 11.91 12.27 -20.44
N ALA A 292 12.45 13.20 -19.66
CA ALA A 292 12.21 13.27 -18.21
C ALA A 292 10.73 13.49 -17.81
N HIS A 293 9.90 13.96 -18.73
CA HIS A 293 8.47 14.18 -18.52
C HIS A 293 7.58 13.16 -19.27
N ASP A 294 8.21 12.16 -19.87
CA ASP A 294 7.47 11.07 -20.48
C ASP A 294 6.77 10.24 -19.38
N PRO A 295 5.49 9.88 -19.56
CA PRO A 295 4.78 9.03 -18.57
C PRO A 295 5.46 7.71 -18.25
N ALA A 296 6.32 7.20 -19.13
CA ALA A 296 7.09 5.98 -18.90
C ALA A 296 8.38 6.19 -18.07
N ALA A 297 8.79 7.44 -17.82
CA ALA A 297 10.06 7.74 -17.14
C ALA A 297 10.26 7.00 -15.80
N PRO A 298 9.24 6.85 -14.93
CA PRO A 298 9.37 6.13 -13.65
C PRO A 298 9.79 4.66 -13.79
N TYR A 299 9.54 4.05 -14.95
CA TYR A 299 9.78 2.61 -15.18
C TYR A 299 11.04 2.30 -15.99
N LYS A 300 11.83 3.32 -16.37
CA LYS A 300 12.92 3.15 -17.36
C LYS A 300 14.31 2.97 -16.78
N ASN A 301 14.47 3.11 -15.45
CA ASN A 301 15.79 3.05 -14.81
C ASN A 301 15.80 2.31 -13.48
N ILE A 302 14.82 1.45 -13.22
CA ILE A 302 14.67 0.77 -11.93
C ILE A 302 15.85 -0.16 -11.68
N THR A 303 16.50 0.02 -10.55
CA THR A 303 17.52 -0.88 -10.02
C THR A 303 17.04 -1.44 -8.69
N ASN A 304 16.97 -2.76 -8.57
CA ASN A 304 16.42 -3.44 -7.41
C ASN A 304 17.48 -3.60 -6.30
N ASP A 305 18.65 -4.15 -6.63
CA ASP A 305 19.70 -4.42 -5.63
C ASP A 305 21.10 -4.39 -6.23
N ILE A 306 22.10 -4.45 -5.35
CA ILE A 306 23.53 -4.33 -5.67
C ILE A 306 24.33 -5.37 -4.90
N ALA A 307 25.00 -6.27 -5.59
CA ALA A 307 25.93 -7.22 -5.01
C ALA A 307 27.39 -6.74 -5.19
N ILE A 308 28.11 -6.58 -4.07
CA ILE A 308 29.50 -6.08 -4.05
C ILE A 308 30.43 -7.20 -3.59
N ASP A 309 31.43 -7.58 -4.41
CA ASP A 309 32.42 -8.58 -4.00
C ASP A 309 33.24 -8.09 -2.78
N PRO A 310 33.18 -8.78 -1.64
CA PRO A 310 33.89 -8.34 -0.44
C PRO A 310 35.41 -8.40 -0.57
N LYS A 311 35.94 -9.24 -1.47
CA LYS A 311 37.37 -9.41 -1.74
C LYS A 311 37.89 -8.38 -2.73
N ASP A 312 36.99 -7.87 -3.58
CA ASP A 312 37.29 -6.84 -4.58
C ASP A 312 36.08 -5.90 -4.74
N PRO A 313 35.99 -4.84 -3.92
CA PRO A 313 34.85 -3.90 -3.97
C PRO A 313 34.69 -3.16 -5.33
N GLY A 314 35.64 -3.35 -6.25
CA GLY A 314 35.51 -2.88 -7.64
C GLY A 314 34.64 -3.78 -8.51
N LYS A 315 34.43 -5.02 -8.07
CA LYS A 315 33.50 -5.95 -8.72
C LYS A 315 32.12 -5.81 -8.12
N VAL A 316 31.24 -5.24 -8.90
CA VAL A 316 29.85 -4.98 -8.52
C VAL A 316 28.93 -5.59 -9.58
N VAL A 317 27.89 -6.25 -9.14
CA VAL A 317 26.77 -6.69 -9.98
C VAL A 317 25.54 -5.91 -9.58
N LEU A 318 24.85 -5.33 -10.55
CA LEU A 318 23.59 -4.62 -10.40
C LEU A 318 22.47 -5.53 -10.90
N ALA A 319 21.40 -5.63 -10.12
CA ALA A 319 20.13 -6.19 -10.57
C ALA A 319 19.23 -5.02 -11.00
N VAL A 320 18.92 -4.97 -12.27
CA VAL A 320 18.22 -3.84 -12.92
C VAL A 320 17.02 -4.40 -13.65
N GLY A 321 15.82 -3.94 -13.33
CA GLY A 321 14.63 -4.46 -13.98
C GLY A 321 13.33 -3.89 -13.46
N TRP A 322 12.39 -3.75 -14.40
CA TRP A 322 10.99 -3.47 -14.14
C TRP A 322 10.22 -4.80 -14.06
N ARG A 323 9.35 -4.94 -13.05
CA ARG A 323 8.58 -6.17 -12.75
C ARG A 323 7.80 -6.75 -13.93
N SER A 324 7.25 -5.88 -14.78
CA SER A 324 6.44 -6.28 -15.95
C SER A 324 7.25 -6.47 -17.24
N GLY A 325 8.59 -6.29 -17.18
CA GLY A 325 9.50 -6.47 -18.29
C GLY A 325 9.82 -5.19 -19.07
N ASP A 326 11.08 -5.03 -19.39
CA ASP A 326 11.60 -4.03 -20.32
C ASP A 326 12.92 -4.54 -20.93
N ASP A 327 13.28 -4.09 -22.12
CA ASP A 327 14.51 -4.51 -22.83
C ASP A 327 15.80 -4.26 -22.02
N TYR A 328 15.78 -3.36 -21.03
CA TYR A 328 16.92 -3.06 -20.18
C TYR A 328 17.07 -4.00 -18.98
N ASN A 329 16.09 -4.82 -18.66
CA ASN A 329 16.17 -5.75 -17.54
C ASN A 329 17.37 -6.68 -17.65
N GLY A 330 18.03 -6.96 -16.52
CA GLY A 330 19.15 -7.87 -16.47
C GLY A 330 20.18 -7.53 -15.41
N PHE A 331 21.24 -8.33 -15.39
CA PHE A 331 22.38 -8.12 -14.51
C PHE A 331 23.49 -7.36 -15.22
N TYR A 332 24.07 -6.35 -14.54
CA TYR A 332 25.14 -5.54 -15.13
C TYR A 332 26.38 -5.53 -14.24
N THR A 333 27.54 -5.53 -14.88
CA THR A 333 28.83 -5.41 -14.20
C THR A 333 29.77 -4.49 -14.97
N LYS A 334 30.86 -4.02 -14.33
CA LYS A 334 31.87 -3.18 -14.98
C LYS A 334 32.90 -4.04 -15.70
N VAL A 335 32.99 -3.86 -17.03
CA VAL A 335 34.06 -4.44 -17.86
C VAL A 335 34.90 -3.28 -18.42
N HIS A 336 36.18 -3.25 -18.05
CA HIS A 336 37.13 -2.16 -18.42
C HIS A 336 36.58 -0.73 -18.12
N GLY A 337 35.86 -0.60 -17.02
CA GLY A 337 35.29 0.67 -16.55
C GLY A 337 33.92 1.05 -17.14
N THR A 338 33.40 0.25 -18.08
CA THR A 338 32.06 0.44 -18.68
C THR A 338 31.09 -0.57 -18.10
N TRP A 339 29.88 -0.13 -17.77
CA TRP A 339 28.80 -1.01 -17.36
C TRP A 339 28.31 -1.82 -18.57
N THR A 340 28.26 -3.12 -18.42
CA THR A 340 27.90 -4.05 -19.48
C THR A 340 26.93 -5.09 -18.94
N ARG A 341 25.86 -5.39 -19.66
CA ARG A 341 24.94 -6.45 -19.32
C ARG A 341 25.63 -7.81 -19.38
N ILE A 342 25.43 -8.65 -18.39
CA ILE A 342 25.92 -10.01 -18.34
C ILE A 342 24.96 -10.88 -19.16
N THR A 343 25.41 -11.46 -20.22
CA THR A 343 24.62 -12.30 -21.13
C THR A 343 25.00 -13.77 -21.07
N SER A 344 25.99 -14.14 -20.24
CA SER A 344 26.46 -15.53 -20.11
C SER A 344 27.33 -15.69 -18.87
N GLY A 345 27.46 -16.92 -18.40
CA GLY A 345 28.36 -17.29 -17.30
C GLY A 345 27.70 -17.21 -15.91
N LEU A 346 26.41 -16.83 -15.84
CA LEU A 346 25.66 -16.81 -14.60
C LEU A 346 25.26 -18.21 -14.07
N GLY A 347 25.41 -19.26 -14.85
CA GLY A 347 24.93 -20.60 -14.47
C GLY A 347 23.42 -20.72 -14.67
N ASP A 348 22.70 -21.13 -13.65
CA ASP A 348 21.24 -21.28 -13.70
C ASP A 348 20.47 -19.96 -13.52
N LEU A 349 21.11 -18.89 -13.02
CA LEU A 349 20.48 -17.56 -12.90
C LEU A 349 20.26 -17.00 -14.32
N PRO A 350 19.05 -16.60 -14.69
CA PRO A 350 18.73 -16.17 -16.04
C PRO A 350 19.46 -14.90 -16.45
N ALA A 351 19.61 -14.69 -17.74
CA ALA A 351 20.25 -13.51 -18.30
C ALA A 351 19.36 -12.80 -19.34
N ASP A 352 18.23 -13.39 -19.68
CA ASP A 352 17.26 -12.77 -20.60
C ASP A 352 16.47 -11.66 -19.88
N ALA A 353 16.05 -10.64 -20.62
CA ALA A 353 15.28 -9.54 -20.07
C ALA A 353 13.86 -9.95 -19.63
N ASP A 354 13.33 -10.94 -20.31
CA ASP A 354 11.98 -11.42 -20.03
C ASP A 354 11.92 -12.28 -18.75
N ASP A 355 13.11 -12.72 -18.24
CA ASP A 355 13.21 -13.56 -17.03
C ASP A 355 13.76 -12.81 -15.80
N VAL A 356 14.26 -11.58 -15.93
CA VAL A 356 14.85 -10.82 -14.83
C VAL A 356 13.97 -9.60 -14.53
N GLY A 357 13.28 -9.61 -13.41
CA GLY A 357 12.43 -8.52 -12.96
C GLY A 357 12.88 -7.93 -11.64
N SER A 358 12.12 -8.20 -10.57
CA SER A 358 12.49 -7.80 -9.20
C SER A 358 13.47 -8.80 -8.60
N VAL A 359 14.62 -8.32 -8.10
CA VAL A 359 15.71 -9.17 -7.60
C VAL A 359 16.22 -8.68 -6.26
N THR A 360 16.40 -9.61 -5.31
CA THR A 360 17.02 -9.35 -4.01
C THR A 360 18.26 -10.22 -3.82
N PHE A 361 19.38 -9.62 -3.36
CA PHE A 361 20.61 -10.31 -3.05
C PHE A 361 20.87 -10.42 -1.53
N ALA A 362 21.42 -11.56 -1.09
CA ALA A 362 22.01 -11.70 0.22
C ALA A 362 23.40 -12.33 0.16
N ARG A 363 24.24 -12.01 1.15
CA ARG A 363 25.60 -12.52 1.24
C ARG A 363 25.89 -13.06 2.63
N SER A 364 26.57 -14.23 2.68
CA SER A 364 27.11 -14.75 3.94
C SER A 364 28.16 -13.80 4.54
N ALA A 365 28.25 -13.75 5.87
CA ALA A 365 29.19 -12.87 6.57
C ALA A 365 30.66 -13.19 6.23
N ASP A 366 30.99 -14.47 6.03
CA ASP A 366 32.31 -14.95 5.63
C ASP A 366 32.64 -14.72 4.15
N GLY A 367 31.64 -14.27 3.34
CA GLY A 367 31.77 -14.02 1.91
C GLY A 367 31.95 -15.28 1.06
N SER A 368 31.57 -16.47 1.57
CA SER A 368 31.67 -17.73 0.85
C SER A 368 30.45 -18.03 0.00
N ARG A 369 29.32 -17.36 0.23
CA ARG A 369 28.04 -17.54 -0.45
C ARG A 369 27.43 -16.21 -0.83
N TYR A 370 26.80 -16.19 -2.03
CA TYR A 370 25.76 -15.24 -2.42
C TYR A 370 24.48 -16.00 -2.67
N TYR A 371 23.37 -15.39 -2.29
CA TYR A 371 22.01 -15.85 -2.59
C TYR A 371 21.26 -14.78 -3.37
N ALA A 372 20.33 -15.18 -4.22
CA ALA A 372 19.44 -14.30 -4.97
C ALA A 372 18.02 -14.87 -5.02
N ILE A 373 17.03 -14.01 -4.93
CA ILE A 373 15.65 -14.27 -5.37
C ILE A 373 15.46 -13.48 -6.65
N ASP A 374 14.81 -14.08 -7.65
CA ASP A 374 14.49 -13.43 -8.92
C ASP A 374 13.03 -13.69 -9.29
N GLN A 375 12.32 -12.62 -9.62
CA GLN A 375 10.98 -12.65 -10.18
C GLN A 375 11.10 -12.50 -11.70
N SER A 376 10.36 -13.31 -12.45
CA SER A 376 10.32 -13.27 -13.91
C SER A 376 9.15 -12.44 -14.42
N PRO A 377 9.40 -11.43 -15.26
CA PRO A 377 8.34 -10.75 -16.00
C PRO A 377 7.52 -11.70 -16.91
N GLU A 378 8.18 -12.71 -17.55
CA GLU A 378 7.47 -13.67 -18.38
C GLU A 378 6.48 -14.49 -17.54
N GLN A 379 6.91 -14.96 -16.36
CA GLN A 379 5.99 -15.69 -15.46
C GLN A 379 4.88 -14.80 -14.94
N LEU A 380 5.17 -13.59 -14.50
CA LEU A 380 4.15 -12.65 -14.03
C LEU A 380 3.07 -12.38 -15.09
N ASN A 381 3.45 -12.31 -16.36
CA ASN A 381 2.52 -11.98 -17.44
C ASN A 381 1.79 -13.20 -18.04
N ASP A 382 2.39 -14.39 -17.98
CA ASP A 382 1.92 -15.55 -18.74
C ASP A 382 1.60 -16.78 -17.86
N ASN A 383 2.04 -16.80 -16.59
CA ASN A 383 1.82 -17.92 -15.67
C ASN A 383 0.92 -17.46 -14.50
N PRO A 384 -0.31 -17.95 -14.40
CA PRO A 384 -1.19 -17.59 -13.29
C PRO A 384 -0.76 -18.16 -11.94
N ASP A 385 0.11 -19.20 -11.92
CA ASP A 385 0.47 -19.87 -10.69
C ASP A 385 1.47 -19.06 -9.85
N SER A 386 2.49 -18.42 -10.47
CA SER A 386 3.55 -17.73 -9.72
C SER A 386 4.41 -16.83 -10.62
N GLY A 387 4.81 -15.66 -10.11
CA GLY A 387 5.80 -14.78 -10.72
C GLY A 387 7.25 -15.12 -10.34
N LEU A 388 7.48 -16.10 -9.44
CA LEU A 388 8.82 -16.44 -8.96
C LEU A 388 9.62 -17.23 -10.00
N GLU A 389 10.71 -16.66 -10.52
CA GLU A 389 11.67 -17.41 -11.34
C GLU A 389 12.45 -18.41 -10.51
N GLY A 390 12.95 -17.98 -9.35
CA GLY A 390 13.61 -18.91 -8.43
C GLY A 390 14.46 -18.27 -7.36
N ILE A 391 14.99 -19.13 -6.47
CA ILE A 391 16.02 -18.80 -5.50
C ILE A 391 17.33 -19.49 -5.92
N TYR A 392 18.43 -18.76 -5.83
CA TYR A 392 19.74 -19.17 -6.35
C TYR A 392 20.85 -19.02 -5.31
N VAL A 393 21.91 -19.83 -5.46
CA VAL A 393 23.13 -19.71 -4.66
C VAL A 393 24.37 -19.68 -5.56
N SER A 394 25.29 -18.74 -5.31
CA SER A 394 26.65 -18.77 -5.83
C SER A 394 27.61 -19.24 -4.72
N LYS A 395 28.11 -20.46 -4.85
CA LYS A 395 29.08 -21.06 -3.90
C LYS A 395 30.51 -20.60 -4.14
N SER A 396 30.75 -19.78 -5.16
CA SER A 396 32.08 -19.18 -5.42
C SER A 396 32.37 -18.00 -4.49
N GLY A 397 31.36 -17.43 -3.83
CA GLY A 397 31.42 -16.16 -3.08
C GLY A 397 31.61 -14.95 -4.01
N ALA A 398 31.44 -15.09 -5.32
CA ALA A 398 31.46 -14.01 -6.27
C ALA A 398 30.03 -13.68 -6.76
N PRO A 399 29.65 -12.41 -6.85
CA PRO A 399 28.32 -12.02 -7.30
C PRO A 399 28.09 -12.30 -8.81
N THR A 400 29.16 -12.54 -9.58
CA THR A 400 29.10 -12.94 -10.99
C THR A 400 28.83 -14.43 -11.19
N GLY A 401 28.64 -15.20 -10.11
CA GLY A 401 28.37 -16.64 -10.18
C GLY A 401 29.61 -17.53 -10.33
N PRO A 402 29.51 -18.77 -10.86
CA PRO A 402 28.24 -19.34 -11.36
C PRO A 402 27.20 -19.54 -10.24
N TRP A 403 25.94 -19.39 -10.60
CA TRP A 403 24.79 -19.57 -9.70
C TRP A 403 24.14 -20.93 -9.95
N THR A 404 23.57 -21.51 -8.93
CA THR A 404 22.78 -22.74 -8.98
C THR A 404 21.39 -22.47 -8.43
N LYS A 405 20.31 -22.85 -9.14
CA LYS A 405 18.94 -22.77 -8.66
C LYS A 405 18.75 -23.75 -7.51
N ILE A 406 18.22 -23.27 -6.38
CA ILE A 406 18.02 -24.04 -5.15
C ILE A 406 16.56 -24.13 -4.72
N ALA A 407 15.69 -23.32 -5.29
CA ALA A 407 14.25 -23.44 -5.15
C ALA A 407 13.53 -22.79 -6.32
N ASP A 408 12.32 -23.26 -6.58
CA ASP A 408 11.27 -22.65 -7.38
C ASP A 408 9.96 -22.66 -6.57
N TYR A 409 8.90 -22.10 -7.12
CA TYR A 409 7.61 -22.07 -6.45
C TYR A 409 7.06 -23.45 -6.07
N LYS A 410 7.31 -24.49 -6.88
CA LYS A 410 6.87 -25.88 -6.59
C LYS A 410 7.64 -26.50 -5.43
N GLY A 411 8.93 -26.23 -5.35
CA GLY A 411 9.77 -26.65 -4.24
C GLY A 411 9.36 -25.98 -2.94
N LEU A 412 9.05 -24.68 -2.97
CA LEU A 412 8.55 -23.95 -1.81
C LEU A 412 7.14 -24.41 -1.40
N ALA A 413 6.25 -24.66 -2.37
CA ALA A 413 4.93 -25.23 -2.09
C ALA A 413 5.02 -26.56 -1.32
N ALA A 414 5.99 -27.41 -1.67
CA ALA A 414 6.22 -28.69 -0.99
C ALA A 414 6.85 -28.56 0.40
N SER A 415 7.28 -27.36 0.83
CA SER A 415 7.95 -27.14 2.11
C SER A 415 7.01 -26.91 3.31
N GLY A 416 5.72 -27.13 3.13
CA GLY A 416 4.69 -26.91 4.17
C GLY A 416 3.94 -25.57 4.01
N SER A 417 3.96 -24.97 2.80
CA SER A 417 3.23 -23.75 2.49
C SER A 417 1.73 -23.88 2.75
N ALA A 418 1.15 -22.90 3.40
CA ALA A 418 -0.29 -22.81 3.61
C ALA A 418 -1.04 -22.27 2.38
N LEU A 419 -0.35 -21.57 1.48
CA LEU A 419 -0.91 -21.02 0.24
C LEU A 419 -1.57 -22.09 -0.64
N THR A 420 -0.93 -23.26 -0.74
CA THR A 420 -1.45 -24.36 -1.57
C THR A 420 -2.81 -24.87 -1.10
N GLY A 421 -3.11 -24.77 0.20
CA GLY A 421 -4.42 -25.09 0.75
C GLY A 421 -5.52 -24.09 0.38
N ALA A 422 -5.13 -22.89 -0.01
CA ALA A 422 -6.00 -21.83 -0.47
C ALA A 422 -6.05 -21.70 -2.01
N GLY A 423 -5.33 -22.58 -2.75
CA GLY A 423 -5.31 -22.52 -4.23
C GLY A 423 -4.15 -21.73 -4.82
N TYR A 424 -3.31 -21.08 -4.01
CA TYR A 424 -2.19 -20.25 -4.46
C TYR A 424 -0.86 -20.98 -4.46
N MET A 425 0.11 -20.47 -5.16
CA MET A 425 1.49 -20.94 -5.13
C MET A 425 2.43 -19.85 -4.58
N PRO A 426 3.50 -20.26 -3.86
CA PRO A 426 4.52 -19.32 -3.41
C PRO A 426 5.08 -18.45 -4.53
N GLY A 427 5.22 -17.16 -4.28
CA GLY A 427 5.75 -16.21 -5.22
C GLY A 427 4.74 -15.69 -6.24
N VAL A 428 3.44 -15.88 -6.03
CA VAL A 428 2.39 -15.24 -6.85
C VAL A 428 2.59 -13.71 -6.86
N GLN A 429 3.08 -13.14 -5.77
CA GLN A 429 3.42 -11.72 -5.62
C GLN A 429 4.94 -11.49 -5.49
N ALA A 430 5.79 -12.33 -6.10
CA ALA A 430 7.24 -12.24 -5.95
C ALA A 430 7.84 -10.89 -6.39
N TRP A 431 7.12 -10.08 -7.13
CA TRP A 431 7.52 -8.72 -7.49
C TRP A 431 7.32 -7.71 -6.35
N TYR A 432 6.40 -8.01 -5.42
CA TYR A 432 6.02 -7.18 -4.29
C TYR A 432 6.71 -7.65 -3.01
N ASN A 433 6.68 -8.95 -2.75
CA ASN A 433 7.16 -9.60 -1.53
C ASN A 433 8.53 -10.20 -1.74
N GLN A 434 9.59 -9.55 -1.30
CA GLN A 434 10.93 -10.15 -1.32
C GLN A 434 11.79 -9.71 -0.14
N PHE A 435 12.34 -10.67 0.56
CA PHE A 435 13.55 -10.48 1.33
C PHE A 435 14.46 -11.72 1.28
N LEU A 436 15.73 -11.52 1.56
CA LEU A 436 16.72 -12.60 1.68
C LEU A 436 17.76 -12.24 2.74
N THR A 437 18.06 -13.17 3.65
CA THR A 437 19.16 -12.99 4.63
C THR A 437 19.84 -14.29 4.97
N VAL A 438 21.11 -14.21 5.40
CA VAL A 438 21.95 -15.36 5.79
C VAL A 438 22.34 -15.20 7.23
N ASP A 439 22.28 -16.28 8.04
CA ASP A 439 22.80 -16.29 9.41
C ASP A 439 24.28 -15.90 9.41
N PRO A 440 24.68 -14.84 10.13
CA PRO A 440 26.09 -14.43 10.19
C PRO A 440 27.04 -15.51 10.72
N SER A 441 26.52 -16.53 11.39
CA SER A 441 27.31 -17.62 11.96
C SER A 441 27.36 -18.88 11.09
N ASP A 442 26.48 -18.99 10.10
CA ASP A 442 26.36 -20.16 9.22
C ASP A 442 26.01 -19.74 7.78
N PRO A 443 26.95 -19.86 6.82
CA PRO A 443 26.71 -19.46 5.43
C PRO A 443 25.66 -20.29 4.70
N ASP A 444 25.30 -21.46 5.20
CA ASP A 444 24.30 -22.35 4.62
C ASP A 444 22.91 -22.24 5.32
N HIS A 445 22.79 -21.40 6.35
CA HIS A 445 21.52 -21.09 7.00
C HIS A 445 20.93 -19.77 6.44
N VAL A 446 19.85 -19.90 5.68
CA VAL A 446 19.24 -18.77 4.93
C VAL A 446 17.74 -18.69 5.19
N TYR A 447 17.24 -17.46 5.26
CA TYR A 447 15.81 -17.10 5.28
C TYR A 447 15.46 -16.39 3.99
N ALA A 448 14.33 -16.76 3.41
CA ALA A 448 13.69 -16.10 2.28
C ALA A 448 12.27 -15.70 2.66
N GLY A 449 11.85 -14.51 2.27
CA GLY A 449 10.49 -14.01 2.42
C GLY A 449 9.88 -13.79 1.05
N LEU A 450 8.66 -14.24 0.92
CA LEU A 450 7.71 -13.98 -0.14
C LEU A 450 6.39 -13.64 0.57
N GLU A 451 5.27 -14.21 0.18
CA GLU A 451 4.03 -14.15 0.99
C GLU A 451 4.24 -14.81 2.37
N GLU A 452 5.08 -15.82 2.42
CA GLU A 452 5.45 -16.60 3.60
C GLU A 452 6.94 -16.44 3.95
N VAL A 453 7.34 -16.88 5.14
CA VAL A 453 8.75 -16.97 5.53
C VAL A 453 9.25 -18.40 5.37
N TYR A 454 10.30 -18.58 4.58
CA TYR A 454 10.96 -19.85 4.31
C TYR A 454 12.34 -19.89 4.96
N GLU A 455 12.74 -21.07 5.48
CA GLU A 455 14.04 -21.31 6.11
C GLU A 455 14.73 -22.54 5.49
N SER A 456 15.99 -22.39 5.14
CA SER A 456 16.87 -23.50 4.78
C SER A 456 18.10 -23.50 5.69
N LYS A 457 18.52 -24.69 6.19
CA LYS A 457 19.69 -24.87 7.06
C LYS A 457 20.82 -25.66 6.37
N ASP A 458 20.69 -25.89 5.07
CA ASP A 458 21.61 -26.72 4.28
C ASP A 458 21.95 -26.11 2.92
N GLY A 459 21.92 -24.77 2.85
CA GLY A 459 22.29 -24.02 1.66
C GLY A 459 21.28 -24.13 0.53
N GLY A 460 20.01 -24.34 0.87
CA GLY A 460 18.92 -24.43 -0.10
C GLY A 460 18.62 -25.83 -0.59
N SER A 461 19.26 -26.88 -0.01
CA SER A 461 18.97 -28.28 -0.41
C SER A 461 17.58 -28.72 0.09
N THR A 462 17.16 -28.23 1.25
CA THR A 462 15.80 -28.41 1.79
C THR A 462 15.27 -27.10 2.34
N TRP A 463 13.94 -26.93 2.29
CA TRP A 463 13.24 -25.76 2.79
C TRP A 463 12.12 -26.13 3.76
N SER A 464 11.81 -25.26 4.68
CA SER A 464 10.67 -25.33 5.58
C SER A 464 9.93 -24.00 5.57
N THR A 465 8.62 -24.01 5.49
CA THR A 465 7.78 -22.82 5.69
C THR A 465 7.68 -22.54 7.17
N VAL A 466 8.42 -21.54 7.65
CA VAL A 466 8.48 -21.22 9.10
C VAL A 466 7.50 -20.11 9.50
N GLY A 467 7.01 -19.31 8.55
CA GLY A 467 5.97 -18.33 8.77
C GLY A 467 4.88 -18.51 7.70
N PRO A 468 3.94 -19.45 7.89
CA PRO A 468 2.92 -19.74 6.89
C PRO A 468 1.92 -18.58 6.76
N TYR A 469 1.47 -18.38 5.54
CA TYR A 469 0.40 -17.48 5.16
C TYR A 469 -0.94 -18.09 5.56
N TRP A 470 -1.95 -17.33 5.86
CA TRP A 470 -3.31 -17.80 6.15
C TRP A 470 -3.42 -19.14 6.89
N ASN A 471 -3.54 -19.08 8.19
CA ASN A 471 -3.60 -20.29 8.98
C ASN A 471 -5.01 -20.90 9.13
N PHE A 472 -5.99 -20.52 8.33
CA PHE A 472 -7.34 -21.12 8.39
C PHE A 472 -7.35 -22.62 8.12
N ASN A 473 -6.37 -23.13 7.38
CA ASN A 473 -6.24 -24.56 7.11
C ASN A 473 -5.85 -25.34 8.36
N PHE A 474 -5.38 -24.67 9.41
CA PHE A 474 -5.06 -25.31 10.66
C PHE A 474 -6.31 -25.40 11.54
N PRO A 475 -6.64 -26.59 12.07
CA PRO A 475 -7.83 -26.76 12.91
C PRO A 475 -7.88 -25.80 14.10
N CYS A 476 -6.73 -25.41 14.63
CA CYS A 476 -6.64 -24.50 15.76
C CYS A 476 -7.13 -23.07 15.42
N TRP A 477 -6.99 -22.62 14.18
CA TRP A 477 -7.44 -21.31 13.70
C TRP A 477 -8.81 -21.36 12.98
N SER A 478 -9.49 -22.51 13.02
CA SER A 478 -10.78 -22.62 12.35
C SER A 478 -11.75 -21.52 12.82
N ILE A 479 -12.37 -20.84 11.86
CA ILE A 479 -13.43 -19.87 12.12
C ILE A 479 -14.69 -20.54 12.70
N ASP A 480 -14.89 -21.84 12.45
CA ASP A 480 -15.96 -22.65 13.07
C ASP A 480 -15.52 -23.14 14.46
N PRO A 481 -16.05 -22.56 15.56
CA PRO A 481 -15.65 -22.95 16.90
C PRO A 481 -15.82 -24.43 17.19
N ALA A 482 -16.74 -25.13 16.51
CA ALA A 482 -16.97 -26.56 16.68
C ALA A 482 -15.86 -27.44 16.08
N LYS A 483 -15.06 -26.85 15.17
CA LYS A 483 -13.95 -27.54 14.52
C LYS A 483 -12.60 -27.14 15.10
N GLN A 484 -12.55 -26.10 15.94
CA GLN A 484 -11.32 -25.71 16.62
C GLN A 484 -10.76 -26.83 17.46
N SER A 485 -9.51 -27.17 17.26
CA SER A 485 -8.82 -28.20 18.03
C SER A 485 -7.31 -28.01 18.00
N GLY A 486 -6.64 -28.39 19.10
CA GLY A 486 -5.20 -28.24 19.26
C GLY A 486 -4.78 -26.85 19.72
N ASP A 487 -3.48 -26.68 19.90
CA ASP A 487 -2.83 -25.41 20.24
C ASP A 487 -2.37 -24.72 18.96
N CYS A 488 -2.62 -23.42 18.83
CA CYS A 488 -2.10 -22.59 17.75
C CYS A 488 -0.89 -21.81 18.21
N ASN A 489 0.20 -21.93 17.47
CA ASN A 489 1.34 -21.07 17.65
C ASN A 489 1.10 -19.73 16.93
N GLN A 490 1.63 -18.65 17.47
CA GLN A 490 1.71 -17.38 16.76
C GLN A 490 2.60 -17.55 15.54
N THR A 491 2.20 -16.95 14.42
CA THR A 491 2.97 -16.84 13.19
C THR A 491 3.29 -15.38 12.88
N THR A 492 3.80 -15.08 11.68
CA THR A 492 3.91 -13.71 11.16
C THR A 492 2.63 -13.32 10.42
N HIS A 493 2.47 -12.02 10.14
CA HIS A 493 1.58 -11.59 9.07
C HIS A 493 2.18 -12.03 7.72
N SER A 494 1.35 -12.06 6.68
CA SER A 494 1.76 -12.31 5.30
C SER A 494 2.59 -11.17 4.71
N ASP A 495 3.08 -11.38 3.49
CA ASP A 495 3.68 -10.36 2.61
C ASP A 495 4.95 -9.74 3.17
N GLN A 496 6.06 -10.41 2.92
CA GLN A 496 7.34 -10.16 3.58
C GLN A 496 8.20 -9.17 2.79
N HIS A 497 8.70 -8.09 3.45
CA HIS A 497 9.50 -7.04 2.80
C HIS A 497 10.88 -6.83 3.41
N GLY A 498 10.96 -6.82 4.73
CA GLY A 498 12.19 -6.46 5.44
C GLY A 498 12.69 -7.55 6.37
N VAL A 499 14.01 -7.74 6.45
CA VAL A 499 14.61 -8.72 7.35
C VAL A 499 15.92 -8.23 7.93
N ALA A 500 16.18 -8.56 9.18
CA ALA A 500 17.50 -8.41 9.80
C ALA A 500 17.77 -9.51 10.83
N ILE A 501 19.02 -9.85 11.01
CA ILE A 501 19.46 -10.70 12.12
C ILE A 501 20.25 -9.83 13.11
N GLY A 502 19.80 -9.81 14.36
CA GLY A 502 20.43 -9.06 15.45
C GLY A 502 20.63 -9.94 16.68
N ARG A 503 21.38 -9.42 17.66
CA ARG A 503 21.71 -10.17 18.89
C ARG A 503 21.19 -9.46 20.12
N TYR A 504 20.68 -10.24 21.06
CA TYR A 504 20.28 -9.74 22.36
C TYR A 504 20.52 -10.79 23.43
N HIS A 505 21.18 -10.40 24.52
CA HIS A 505 21.59 -11.32 25.60
C HIS A 505 22.30 -12.61 25.13
N GLY A 506 23.15 -12.46 24.11
CA GLY A 506 23.94 -13.57 23.56
C GLY A 506 23.18 -14.55 22.66
N LYS A 507 21.92 -14.28 22.39
CA LYS A 507 21.08 -15.02 21.42
C LYS A 507 20.90 -14.23 20.13
N SER A 508 20.91 -14.92 19.00
CA SER A 508 20.58 -14.34 17.70
C SER A 508 19.08 -14.49 17.41
N PHE A 509 18.48 -13.44 16.88
CA PHE A 509 17.08 -13.40 16.47
C PHE A 509 16.99 -12.95 15.01
N VAL A 510 16.12 -13.59 14.26
CA VAL A 510 15.64 -13.05 13.00
C VAL A 510 14.43 -12.14 13.29
N TYR A 511 14.47 -10.93 12.71
CA TYR A 511 13.39 -9.95 12.73
C TYR A 511 12.88 -9.82 11.32
N VAL A 512 11.57 -9.89 11.14
CA VAL A 512 10.92 -9.70 9.84
C VAL A 512 9.96 -8.53 9.89
N GLY A 513 9.85 -7.81 8.79
CA GLY A 513 8.89 -6.75 8.53
C GLY A 513 8.01 -7.14 7.36
N ASN A 514 6.70 -7.00 7.53
CA ASN A 514 5.68 -7.40 6.58
C ASN A 514 4.49 -6.43 6.63
N ASP A 515 3.40 -6.74 5.94
CA ASP A 515 2.23 -5.86 5.87
C ASP A 515 1.47 -5.71 7.18
N GLY A 516 1.71 -6.60 8.15
CA GLY A 516 1.17 -6.50 9.51
C GLY A 516 2.15 -6.02 10.58
N GLY A 517 3.38 -5.59 10.20
CA GLY A 517 4.32 -5.00 11.16
C GLY A 517 5.62 -5.75 11.38
N VAL A 518 6.08 -5.86 12.63
CA VAL A 518 7.37 -6.44 12.99
C VAL A 518 7.20 -7.67 13.85
N TYR A 519 7.89 -8.74 13.47
CA TYR A 519 7.92 -10.01 14.20
C TYR A 519 9.34 -10.48 14.44
N LYS A 520 9.52 -11.33 15.44
CA LYS A 520 10.82 -11.97 15.70
C LYS A 520 10.69 -13.42 16.13
N ARG A 521 11.76 -14.20 15.87
CA ARG A 521 12.01 -15.51 16.47
C ARG A 521 13.49 -15.75 16.69
N PRO A 522 13.89 -16.71 17.58
CA PRO A 522 15.28 -17.14 17.65
C PRO A 522 15.75 -17.74 16.30
N VAL A 523 16.97 -17.44 15.87
CA VAL A 523 17.57 -18.01 14.64
C VAL A 523 17.58 -19.54 14.67
N ASN A 524 17.85 -20.15 15.82
CA ASN A 524 17.74 -21.59 16.03
C ASN A 524 16.44 -21.92 16.78
N GLY A 525 15.32 -21.39 16.30
CA GLY A 525 14.01 -21.54 16.91
C GLY A 525 13.41 -22.93 16.73
N SER A 526 12.34 -23.20 17.47
CA SER A 526 11.62 -24.47 17.44
C SER A 526 10.70 -24.55 16.23
N GLN A 527 10.51 -25.77 15.73
CA GLN A 527 9.56 -26.09 14.67
C GLN A 527 8.70 -27.27 15.11
N ASP A 528 7.47 -27.35 14.60
CA ASP A 528 6.60 -28.50 14.74
C ASP A 528 6.96 -29.63 13.76
N ALA A 529 6.16 -30.70 13.75
CA ALA A 529 6.41 -31.84 12.86
C ALA A 529 6.21 -31.54 11.37
N SER A 530 5.54 -30.44 11.04
CA SER A 530 5.32 -29.96 9.67
C SER A 530 6.40 -28.97 9.20
N GLY A 531 7.29 -28.55 10.10
CA GLY A 531 8.34 -27.57 9.81
C GLY A 531 7.96 -26.13 10.15
N HIS A 532 6.72 -25.86 10.58
CA HIS A 532 6.29 -24.51 10.95
C HIS A 532 6.92 -24.08 12.28
N ALA A 533 7.29 -22.81 12.38
CA ALA A 533 7.83 -22.28 13.63
C ALA A 533 6.80 -22.25 14.75
N THR A 534 7.26 -22.49 15.98
CA THR A 534 6.41 -22.48 17.18
C THR A 534 6.75 -21.33 18.15
N ASP A 535 7.57 -20.37 17.73
CA ASP A 535 8.18 -19.38 18.60
C ASP A 535 8.25 -17.95 18.03
N TRP A 536 7.43 -17.66 17.03
CA TRP A 536 7.23 -16.29 16.60
C TRP A 536 6.64 -15.43 17.71
N THR A 537 7.00 -14.17 17.73
CA THR A 537 6.46 -13.15 18.64
C THR A 537 6.24 -11.87 17.87
N SER A 538 5.00 -11.35 17.88
CA SER A 538 4.72 -10.00 17.41
C SER A 538 5.40 -8.97 18.29
N LEU A 539 5.97 -7.93 17.70
CA LEU A 539 6.54 -6.77 18.39
C LEU A 539 5.63 -5.53 18.27
N ASN A 540 4.42 -5.69 17.77
CA ASN A 540 3.43 -4.64 17.54
C ASN A 540 2.63 -4.36 18.81
N ASP A 541 3.26 -3.72 19.78
CA ASP A 541 2.77 -3.57 21.17
C ASP A 541 1.92 -2.31 21.42
N GLY A 542 1.38 -1.71 20.35
CA GLY A 542 0.61 -0.46 20.40
C GLY A 542 1.44 0.80 20.61
N THR A 543 2.74 0.69 20.90
CA THR A 543 3.66 1.84 20.91
C THR A 543 4.20 2.16 19.51
N ILE A 544 4.00 1.28 18.54
CA ILE A 544 4.20 1.49 17.11
C ILE A 544 2.85 1.57 16.43
N ASP A 545 2.61 2.67 15.75
CA ASP A 545 1.37 2.88 14.98
C ASP A 545 1.76 3.36 13.57
N THR A 546 1.70 2.44 12.64
CA THR A 546 1.97 2.66 11.21
C THR A 546 0.79 2.26 10.33
N LEU A 547 -0.39 2.13 10.94
CA LEU A 547 -1.63 1.75 10.29
C LEU A 547 -1.95 2.68 9.10
N GLN A 548 -2.28 2.10 7.95
CA GLN A 548 -2.48 2.76 6.67
C GLN A 548 -3.97 2.91 6.37
N TYR A 549 -4.62 3.89 7.00
CA TYR A 549 -6.05 4.13 6.82
C TYR A 549 -6.37 4.81 5.49
N TYR A 550 -7.28 4.22 4.73
CA TYR A 550 -7.96 4.87 3.61
C TYR A 550 -9.12 5.75 4.09
N SER A 551 -9.85 5.29 5.11
CA SER A 551 -11.09 5.92 5.54
C SER A 551 -11.27 5.93 7.06
N VAL A 552 -12.23 6.71 7.55
CA VAL A 552 -12.66 6.74 8.95
C VAL A 552 -14.17 6.92 9.08
N GLY A 553 -14.81 6.09 9.91
CA GLY A 553 -16.19 6.20 10.30
C GLY A 553 -16.33 6.55 11.79
N ILE A 554 -17.25 7.44 12.16
CA ILE A 554 -17.45 7.86 13.55
C ILE A 554 -18.94 7.87 13.89
N GLY A 555 -19.33 7.13 14.93
CA GLY A 555 -20.68 7.12 15.44
C GLY A 555 -20.74 7.13 16.96
N LYS A 556 -21.89 7.46 17.54
CA LYS A 556 -22.05 7.39 19.00
C LYS A 556 -21.93 5.97 19.51
N ASP A 557 -21.12 5.75 20.53
CA ASP A 557 -21.12 4.50 21.28
C ASP A 557 -22.23 4.53 22.32
N LEU A 558 -23.34 3.88 21.99
CA LEU A 558 -24.55 3.90 22.83
C LEU A 558 -24.41 3.10 24.12
N ASP A 559 -23.53 2.11 24.14
CA ASP A 559 -23.35 1.23 25.30
C ASP A 559 -22.38 1.81 26.32
N HIS A 560 -21.34 2.52 25.88
CA HIS A 560 -20.27 2.99 26.74
C HIS A 560 -20.20 4.52 26.83
N GLY A 561 -21.01 5.23 26.03
CA GLY A 561 -20.88 6.69 25.87
C GLY A 561 -19.65 7.06 25.02
N GLY A 562 -19.57 8.30 24.59
CA GLY A 562 -18.51 8.73 23.69
C GLY A 562 -18.78 8.31 22.24
N VAL A 563 -17.72 7.87 21.52
CA VAL A 563 -17.83 7.49 20.11
C VAL A 563 -17.15 6.14 19.84
N SER A 564 -17.70 5.40 18.91
CA SER A 564 -17.00 4.30 18.21
C SER A 564 -16.33 4.86 16.97
N VAL A 565 -15.15 4.38 16.67
CA VAL A 565 -14.37 4.72 15.48
C VAL A 565 -14.09 3.44 14.71
N THR A 566 -14.34 3.49 13.40
CA THR A 566 -14.03 2.43 12.44
C THR A 566 -13.16 3.01 11.33
N GLY A 567 -12.55 2.17 10.54
CA GLY A 567 -11.83 2.62 9.36
C GLY A 567 -11.24 1.46 8.58
N GLY A 568 -11.22 1.61 7.26
CA GLY A 568 -10.58 0.68 6.37
C GLY A 568 -9.09 0.94 6.23
N LEU A 569 -8.32 -0.13 6.21
CA LEU A 569 -6.86 -0.11 6.18
C LEU A 569 -6.34 -0.95 5.02
N GLN A 570 -5.28 -0.50 4.40
CA GLN A 570 -4.51 -1.33 3.49
C GLN A 570 -3.98 -2.56 4.23
N ASP A 571 -4.15 -3.75 3.67
CA ASP A 571 -3.65 -5.07 4.12
C ASP A 571 -4.11 -5.52 5.52
N ASN A 572 -4.80 -4.66 6.28
CA ASN A 572 -5.15 -4.91 7.67
C ASN A 572 -6.66 -4.76 7.96
N GLY A 573 -7.48 -4.86 6.92
CA GLY A 573 -8.93 -4.97 7.00
C GLY A 573 -9.64 -3.73 7.52
N GLN A 574 -10.73 -3.97 8.26
CA GLN A 574 -11.54 -2.92 8.87
C GLN A 574 -11.36 -2.94 10.38
N SER A 575 -10.99 -1.80 10.94
CA SER A 575 -10.77 -1.66 12.38
C SER A 575 -12.04 -1.27 13.12
N MET A 576 -12.14 -1.71 14.37
CA MET A 576 -13.16 -1.30 15.32
C MET A 576 -12.53 -0.87 16.64
N LEU A 577 -12.79 0.38 17.06
CA LEU A 577 -12.39 0.95 18.33
C LEU A 577 -13.63 1.53 19.04
N ARG A 578 -14.08 0.92 20.11
CA ARG A 578 -15.11 1.45 20.98
C ARG A 578 -14.51 2.34 22.06
N SER A 579 -15.33 3.22 22.66
CA SER A 579 -14.83 4.23 23.57
C SER A 579 -14.11 3.69 24.82
N ASN A 580 -14.37 2.44 25.22
CA ASN A 580 -13.74 1.77 26.37
C ASN A 580 -12.62 0.80 25.99
N ASP A 581 -12.39 0.54 24.71
CA ASP A 581 -11.43 -0.45 24.26
C ASP A 581 -9.99 -0.02 24.60
N LYS A 582 -9.18 -1.01 24.94
CA LYS A 582 -7.73 -0.88 25.16
C LYS A 582 -6.95 -1.62 24.10
N VAL A 583 -7.64 -2.38 23.28
CA VAL A 583 -7.16 -3.12 22.12
C VAL A 583 -8.18 -2.89 21.02
N MET A 584 -7.75 -2.48 19.87
CA MET A 584 -8.59 -2.43 18.67
C MET A 584 -8.75 -3.85 18.12
N GLY A 585 -9.88 -4.15 17.50
CA GLY A 585 -10.12 -5.42 16.82
C GLY A 585 -10.25 -5.24 15.31
N SER A 586 -9.74 -6.22 14.55
CA SER A 586 -10.04 -6.36 13.14
C SER A 586 -11.40 -7.05 13.00
N ASN A 587 -12.36 -6.38 12.39
CA ASN A 587 -13.72 -6.93 12.26
C ASN A 587 -14.05 -7.41 10.84
N PHE A 588 -13.11 -7.22 9.92
CA PHE A 588 -13.14 -7.68 8.54
C PHE A 588 -11.71 -7.64 7.99
N GLY A 589 -11.27 -8.67 7.29
CA GLY A 589 -9.88 -8.80 6.82
C GLY A 589 -9.66 -8.32 5.38
N GLY A 590 -8.48 -8.64 4.83
CA GLY A 590 -8.02 -8.19 3.54
C GLY A 590 -7.76 -6.68 3.48
N ASP A 591 -7.96 -6.04 2.33
CA ASP A 591 -7.96 -4.58 2.20
C ASP A 591 -9.27 -3.98 2.71
N GLY A 592 -9.18 -2.96 3.54
CA GLY A 592 -10.34 -2.22 4.00
C GLY A 592 -10.47 -0.91 3.23
N GLY A 593 -11.54 -0.78 2.43
CA GLY A 593 -11.84 0.41 1.65
C GLY A 593 -12.58 1.51 2.42
N ASP A 594 -13.53 2.16 1.77
CA ASP A 594 -14.29 3.25 2.39
C ASP A 594 -15.29 2.73 3.46
N THR A 595 -15.58 3.56 4.43
CA THR A 595 -16.40 3.17 5.59
C THR A 595 -17.47 4.21 5.90
N LEU A 596 -18.72 3.76 6.06
CA LEU A 596 -19.81 4.55 6.60
C LEU A 596 -20.20 4.04 7.98
N THR A 597 -20.25 4.95 8.95
CA THR A 597 -20.73 4.67 10.31
C THR A 597 -21.88 5.61 10.64
N ASP A 598 -22.96 5.06 11.19
CA ASP A 598 -24.13 5.86 11.56
C ASP A 598 -23.76 6.86 12.69
N PRO A 599 -23.86 8.16 12.47
CA PRO A 599 -23.57 9.14 13.50
C PRO A 599 -24.41 8.97 14.76
N ALA A 600 -25.60 8.38 14.65
CA ALA A 600 -26.51 8.17 15.79
C ALA A 600 -26.20 6.86 16.55
N ASN A 601 -25.64 5.84 15.88
CA ASN A 601 -25.31 4.54 16.47
C ASN A 601 -24.05 3.95 15.81
N GLY A 602 -22.91 4.07 16.45
CA GLY A 602 -21.64 3.62 15.93
C GLY A 602 -21.49 2.10 15.73
N CYS A 603 -22.52 1.31 16.07
CA CYS A 603 -22.58 -0.11 15.77
C CYS A 603 -23.28 -0.44 14.41
N ASN A 604 -23.86 0.58 13.78
CA ASN A 604 -24.35 0.49 12.42
C ASN A 604 -23.22 0.89 11.47
N ILE A 605 -22.67 -0.06 10.73
CA ILE A 605 -21.47 0.14 9.90
C ILE A 605 -21.75 -0.45 8.52
N ALA A 606 -21.36 0.27 7.47
CA ALA A 606 -21.14 -0.27 6.14
C ALA A 606 -19.66 -0.10 5.82
N GLN A 607 -19.04 -1.15 5.35
CA GLN A 607 -17.61 -1.19 5.09
C GLN A 607 -17.35 -1.86 3.74
N GLU A 608 -16.46 -1.26 2.98
CA GLU A 608 -16.01 -1.76 1.69
C GLU A 608 -14.79 -2.65 1.91
N TYR A 609 -14.69 -3.75 1.14
CA TYR A 609 -13.43 -4.41 0.85
C TYR A 609 -12.77 -3.63 -0.30
N VAL A 610 -12.80 -4.12 -1.53
CA VAL A 610 -12.33 -3.41 -2.73
C VAL A 610 -13.43 -3.43 -3.79
N TYR A 611 -13.35 -2.56 -4.82
CA TYR A 611 -14.26 -2.51 -5.98
C TYR A 611 -15.76 -2.45 -5.60
N LEU A 612 -16.11 -1.72 -4.56
CA LEU A 612 -17.48 -1.65 -4.01
C LEU A 612 -18.00 -2.97 -3.42
N ALA A 613 -17.14 -3.88 -3.02
CA ALA A 613 -17.55 -5.06 -2.25
C ALA A 613 -17.97 -4.65 -0.83
N ILE A 614 -19.21 -4.19 -0.69
CA ILE A 614 -19.75 -3.58 0.53
C ILE A 614 -20.48 -4.61 1.38
N GLN A 615 -20.15 -4.65 2.66
CA GLN A 615 -20.97 -5.34 3.66
C GLN A 615 -21.54 -4.36 4.70
N VAL A 616 -22.64 -4.74 5.31
CA VAL A 616 -23.34 -3.96 6.34
C VAL A 616 -23.58 -4.77 7.59
N THR A 617 -23.40 -4.15 8.74
CA THR A 617 -23.73 -4.71 10.06
C THR A 617 -24.44 -3.68 10.93
N GLN A 618 -25.22 -4.16 11.94
CA GLN A 618 -25.92 -3.31 12.90
C GLN A 618 -25.62 -3.66 14.36
N ASN A 619 -24.56 -4.42 14.61
CA ASN A 619 -24.19 -4.90 15.94
C ASN A 619 -22.70 -4.72 16.27
N CYS A 620 -22.08 -3.66 15.78
CA CYS A 620 -20.62 -3.43 15.92
C CYS A 620 -19.76 -4.52 15.25
N ALA A 621 -20.25 -5.19 14.23
CA ALA A 621 -19.62 -6.34 13.55
C ALA A 621 -19.31 -7.54 14.46
N VAL A 622 -19.84 -7.57 15.68
CA VAL A 622 -19.63 -8.71 16.61
C VAL A 622 -20.21 -9.98 16.02
N ASN A 623 -19.37 -11.00 15.96
CA ASN A 623 -19.68 -12.28 15.33
C ASN A 623 -18.92 -13.40 16.05
N ASP A 624 -19.64 -14.35 16.63
CA ASP A 624 -19.07 -15.46 17.41
C ASP A 624 -18.85 -16.74 16.59
N GLY A 625 -19.00 -16.66 15.25
CA GLY A 625 -18.89 -17.80 14.34
C GLY A 625 -20.13 -18.71 14.35
N SER A 626 -21.16 -18.45 15.14
CA SER A 626 -22.36 -19.32 15.21
C SER A 626 -23.16 -19.34 13.90
N TRP A 627 -22.97 -18.31 13.04
CA TRP A 627 -23.58 -18.19 11.73
C TRP A 627 -23.11 -19.29 10.73
N ILE A 628 -21.92 -19.85 10.95
CA ILE A 628 -21.36 -20.92 10.10
C ILE A 628 -22.24 -22.14 10.12
N THR A 629 -22.80 -22.48 11.30
CA THR A 629 -23.68 -23.62 11.47
C THR A 629 -25.16 -23.26 11.41
N ASP A 630 -25.51 -22.00 11.66
CA ASP A 630 -26.88 -21.49 11.64
C ASP A 630 -26.91 -20.11 10.90
N PRO A 631 -27.14 -20.10 9.58
CA PRO A 631 -27.20 -18.89 8.77
C PRO A 631 -28.17 -17.83 9.27
N SER A 632 -29.20 -18.21 10.06
CA SER A 632 -30.14 -17.24 10.62
C SER A 632 -29.52 -16.34 11.69
N LYS A 633 -28.31 -16.65 12.14
CA LYS A 633 -27.53 -15.86 13.10
C LYS A 633 -26.53 -14.91 12.43
N ALA A 634 -26.52 -14.85 11.10
CA ALA A 634 -25.69 -13.88 10.39
C ALA A 634 -26.04 -12.45 10.82
N THR A 635 -25.04 -11.67 11.14
CA THR A 635 -25.16 -10.28 11.63
C THR A 635 -24.62 -9.27 10.66
N SER A 636 -23.93 -9.74 9.61
CA SER A 636 -23.40 -8.92 8.51
C SER A 636 -23.91 -9.45 7.17
N TYR A 637 -24.10 -8.57 6.20
CA TYR A 637 -24.69 -8.89 4.90
C TYR A 637 -23.92 -8.20 3.78
N GLY A 638 -23.53 -8.95 2.75
CA GLY A 638 -23.00 -8.41 1.52
C GLY A 638 -24.06 -7.64 0.73
N VAL A 639 -23.78 -6.40 0.38
CA VAL A 639 -24.74 -5.50 -0.27
C VAL A 639 -24.10 -4.71 -1.41
N ALA A 640 -23.09 -5.25 -2.08
CA ALA A 640 -22.38 -4.60 -3.17
C ALA A 640 -23.31 -4.21 -4.33
N PRO A 641 -23.17 -3.02 -4.93
CA PRO A 641 -23.86 -2.66 -6.16
C PRO A 641 -23.32 -3.46 -7.36
N PRO A 642 -24.08 -3.54 -8.48
CA PRO A 642 -23.70 -4.35 -9.64
C PRO A 642 -22.34 -4.06 -10.28
N ASP A 643 -21.80 -2.85 -10.20
CA ASP A 643 -20.47 -2.52 -10.73
C ASP A 643 -19.33 -3.31 -10.06
N ASN A 644 -19.54 -3.81 -8.85
CA ASN A 644 -18.62 -4.75 -8.22
C ASN A 644 -18.42 -6.02 -9.05
N ALA A 645 -19.51 -6.61 -9.54
CA ALA A 645 -19.46 -7.85 -10.31
C ALA A 645 -18.87 -7.70 -11.72
N THR A 646 -18.80 -6.47 -12.24
CA THR A 646 -18.27 -6.17 -13.58
C THR A 646 -16.87 -5.61 -13.53
N GLY A 647 -16.28 -5.39 -12.32
CA GLY A 647 -14.98 -4.74 -12.19
C GLY A 647 -14.96 -3.27 -12.64
N GLU A 648 -16.15 -2.63 -12.74
CA GLU A 648 -16.28 -1.24 -13.22
C GLU A 648 -16.24 -0.22 -12.06
N ALA A 649 -15.42 -0.47 -11.06
CA ALA A 649 -15.17 0.41 -9.92
C ALA A 649 -13.66 0.57 -9.69
N ARG A 650 -13.25 1.58 -8.93
CA ARG A 650 -11.85 1.72 -8.50
C ARG A 650 -11.54 0.70 -7.40
N PHE A 651 -10.26 0.40 -7.20
CA PHE A 651 -9.80 -0.48 -6.11
C PHE A 651 -10.39 -0.01 -4.77
N ILE A 652 -10.11 1.20 -4.33
CA ILE A 652 -10.87 1.86 -3.27
C ILE A 652 -11.86 2.79 -3.94
N ALA A 653 -13.14 2.41 -3.92
CA ALA A 653 -14.18 3.14 -4.63
C ALA A 653 -14.94 4.11 -3.69
N PRO A 654 -15.38 5.26 -4.18
CA PRO A 654 -15.96 6.26 -3.32
C PRO A 654 -17.37 5.86 -2.84
N LEU A 655 -17.58 5.91 -1.53
CA LEU A 655 -18.83 5.62 -0.84
C LEU A 655 -19.20 6.77 0.12
N ALA A 656 -20.38 7.35 -0.02
CA ALA A 656 -20.83 8.45 0.83
C ALA A 656 -22.28 8.30 1.29
N ALA A 657 -22.59 8.82 2.47
CA ALA A 657 -23.96 9.06 2.92
C ALA A 657 -24.36 10.51 2.66
N ASP A 658 -25.65 10.74 2.35
CA ASP A 658 -26.19 12.10 2.25
C ASP A 658 -26.07 12.80 3.62
N ALA A 659 -25.45 13.97 3.61
CA ALA A 659 -25.15 14.73 4.83
C ALA A 659 -26.39 15.14 5.65
N LYS A 660 -27.61 15.12 5.05
CA LYS A 660 -28.89 15.43 5.70
C LYS A 660 -29.76 14.20 5.92
N ASN A 661 -29.43 13.07 5.29
CA ASN A 661 -30.17 11.82 5.41
C ASN A 661 -29.21 10.62 5.37
N SER A 662 -28.70 10.20 6.51
CA SER A 662 -27.73 9.09 6.64
C SER A 662 -28.25 7.74 6.14
N SER A 663 -29.55 7.61 5.82
CA SER A 663 -30.10 6.41 5.20
C SER A 663 -30.02 6.43 3.66
N THR A 664 -29.62 7.52 3.04
CA THR A 664 -29.37 7.59 1.60
C THR A 664 -27.88 7.49 1.36
N TRP A 665 -27.44 6.43 0.66
CA TRP A 665 -26.03 6.20 0.34
C TRP A 665 -25.81 6.33 -1.16
N ILE A 666 -24.63 6.81 -1.53
CA ILE A 666 -24.15 6.97 -2.87
C ILE A 666 -22.87 6.15 -3.01
N ALA A 667 -22.83 5.24 -3.98
CA ALA A 667 -21.64 4.49 -4.34
C ALA A 667 -21.26 4.82 -5.78
N GLY A 668 -19.95 4.98 -6.03
CA GLY A 668 -19.45 5.39 -7.33
C GLY A 668 -18.56 4.33 -7.98
N GLY A 669 -19.05 3.67 -9.01
CA GLY A 669 -18.32 2.89 -9.98
C GLY A 669 -18.36 3.58 -11.35
N ARG A 670 -18.54 2.83 -12.42
CA ARG A 670 -18.97 3.38 -13.73
C ARG A 670 -20.33 4.04 -13.62
N HIS A 671 -21.22 3.44 -12.83
CA HIS A 671 -22.50 4.02 -12.53
C HIS A 671 -22.48 4.73 -11.17
N ILE A 672 -23.30 5.74 -11.04
CA ILE A 672 -23.62 6.31 -9.74
C ILE A 672 -24.83 5.57 -9.19
N TRP A 673 -24.58 4.85 -8.10
CA TRP A 673 -25.58 4.01 -7.42
C TRP A 673 -26.14 4.73 -6.20
N VAL A 674 -27.44 4.59 -5.98
CA VAL A 674 -28.13 5.14 -4.79
C VAL A 674 -28.99 4.06 -4.15
N GLN A 675 -28.92 3.96 -2.82
CA GLN A 675 -29.87 3.20 -2.00
C GLN A 675 -30.40 4.10 -0.87
N THR A 676 -31.61 3.79 -0.35
CA THR A 676 -32.30 4.61 0.66
C THR A 676 -32.73 3.84 1.90
N HIS A 677 -32.24 2.62 2.06
CA HIS A 677 -32.53 1.72 3.20
C HIS A 677 -31.56 1.94 4.36
N GLY A 678 -30.47 2.70 4.13
CA GLY A 678 -29.39 2.88 5.12
C GLY A 678 -28.84 1.51 5.56
N TYR A 679 -28.60 1.37 6.83
CA TYR A 679 -28.03 0.12 7.40
C TYR A 679 -29.04 -1.04 7.45
N ALA A 680 -30.29 -0.83 7.02
CA ALA A 680 -31.30 -1.89 6.87
C ALA A 680 -31.27 -2.57 5.50
N ILE A 681 -30.42 -2.14 4.57
CA ILE A 681 -30.17 -2.80 3.27
C ILE A 681 -29.72 -4.26 3.51
N ARG A 682 -30.16 -5.19 2.66
CA ARG A 682 -29.86 -6.62 2.78
C ARG A 682 -29.47 -7.28 1.47
N SER A 683 -29.46 -6.54 0.37
CA SER A 683 -29.13 -7.06 -0.95
C SER A 683 -28.56 -5.98 -1.86
N GLY A 684 -27.61 -6.34 -2.71
CA GLY A 684 -27.09 -5.46 -3.78
C GLY A 684 -28.17 -5.06 -4.79
N SER A 685 -29.24 -5.82 -4.93
CA SER A 685 -30.37 -5.47 -5.80
C SER A 685 -31.20 -4.26 -5.32
N GLU A 686 -30.98 -3.79 -4.10
CA GLU A 686 -31.65 -2.59 -3.56
C GLU A 686 -30.99 -1.29 -3.99
N TRP A 687 -29.80 -1.36 -4.60
CA TRP A 687 -29.18 -0.21 -5.26
C TRP A 687 -29.86 0.09 -6.58
N LYS A 688 -29.95 1.38 -6.91
CA LYS A 688 -30.48 1.89 -8.17
C LYS A 688 -29.42 2.71 -8.87
N SER A 689 -29.12 2.38 -10.12
CA SER A 689 -28.32 3.25 -10.97
C SER A 689 -29.11 4.53 -11.26
N VAL A 690 -28.52 5.67 -10.95
CA VAL A 690 -29.11 6.99 -11.19
C VAL A 690 -28.40 7.76 -12.30
N TYR A 691 -27.18 7.36 -12.63
CA TYR A 691 -26.40 7.93 -13.74
C TYR A 691 -25.34 6.94 -14.24
N ASP A 692 -25.06 6.92 -15.54
CA ASP A 692 -23.95 6.19 -16.19
C ASP A 692 -22.89 7.22 -16.60
N LEU A 693 -21.68 7.11 -16.05
CA LEU A 693 -20.56 8.00 -16.39
C LEU A 693 -19.98 7.74 -17.78
N GLY A 694 -20.33 6.60 -18.38
CA GLY A 694 -19.85 6.15 -19.69
C GLY A 694 -18.81 5.05 -19.61
N GLU A 695 -18.63 4.35 -20.72
CA GLU A 695 -17.68 3.24 -20.83
C GLU A 695 -16.23 3.69 -20.57
N GLY A 696 -15.53 2.96 -19.73
CA GLY A 696 -14.15 3.26 -19.32
C GLY A 696 -14.00 4.41 -18.32
N HIS A 697 -15.10 4.95 -17.80
CA HIS A 697 -15.07 5.96 -16.75
C HIS A 697 -15.41 5.33 -15.40
N THR A 698 -14.65 5.68 -14.37
CA THR A 698 -14.90 5.25 -12.99
C THR A 698 -14.90 6.45 -12.04
N ALA A 699 -15.81 6.43 -11.08
CA ALA A 699 -15.90 7.49 -10.09
C ALA A 699 -14.64 7.56 -9.21
N THR A 700 -14.17 8.78 -8.95
CA THR A 700 -13.04 9.07 -8.05
C THR A 700 -13.49 9.73 -6.75
N ALA A 701 -14.65 10.37 -6.75
CA ALA A 701 -15.25 10.95 -5.55
C ALA A 701 -16.77 11.09 -5.72
N VAL A 702 -17.50 10.88 -4.62
CA VAL A 702 -18.94 11.16 -4.55
C VAL A 702 -19.27 11.94 -3.27
N ALA A 703 -20.28 12.80 -3.33
CA ALA A 703 -20.84 13.47 -2.16
C ALA A 703 -22.32 13.78 -2.38
N ALA A 704 -23.10 13.79 -1.30
CA ALA A 704 -24.52 14.16 -1.35
C ALA A 704 -24.94 15.01 -0.16
N SER A 705 -25.90 15.91 -0.40
CA SER A 705 -26.54 16.71 0.65
C SER A 705 -27.95 17.07 0.25
N GLY A 706 -28.94 16.59 1.02
CA GLY A 706 -30.34 16.89 0.81
C GLY A 706 -30.88 16.40 -0.55
N GLY A 707 -30.37 15.27 -1.01
CA GLY A 707 -30.74 14.64 -2.28
C GLY A 707 -29.96 15.14 -3.50
N LYS A 708 -29.20 16.23 -3.41
CA LYS A 708 -28.27 16.65 -4.47
C LYS A 708 -27.00 15.83 -4.41
N VAL A 709 -26.53 15.31 -5.54
CA VAL A 709 -25.37 14.43 -5.67
C VAL A 709 -24.33 15.05 -6.60
N TYR A 710 -23.07 14.94 -6.21
CA TYR A 710 -21.88 15.28 -6.97
C TYR A 710 -21.04 14.03 -7.18
N ALA A 711 -20.56 13.81 -8.39
CA ALA A 711 -19.66 12.73 -8.74
C ALA A 711 -18.50 13.27 -9.59
N ALA A 712 -17.29 12.93 -9.21
CA ALA A 712 -16.10 13.13 -10.03
C ALA A 712 -15.67 11.78 -10.59
N TRP A 713 -15.03 11.77 -11.77
CA TRP A 713 -14.61 10.56 -12.45
C TRP A 713 -13.32 10.77 -13.24
N CYS A 714 -12.61 9.69 -13.54
CA CYS A 714 -11.55 9.60 -14.53
C CYS A 714 -11.80 8.42 -15.49
N GLY A 715 -11.16 8.45 -16.65
CA GLY A 715 -11.23 7.35 -17.60
C GLY A 715 -10.59 7.67 -18.95
N PRO A 716 -9.41 7.12 -19.27
CA PRO A 716 -8.51 6.36 -18.39
C PRO A 716 -8.01 7.19 -17.20
N CYS A 717 -7.68 6.51 -16.09
CA CYS A 717 -7.20 7.19 -14.88
C CYS A 717 -5.66 7.33 -14.84
N ASN A 718 -4.97 6.58 -15.67
CA ASN A 718 -3.51 6.58 -15.75
C ASN A 718 -2.94 7.67 -16.66
N ASN A 719 -1.62 7.75 -16.74
CA ASN A 719 -0.88 8.74 -17.52
C ASN A 719 -1.09 8.62 -19.04
N GLN A 720 -1.65 7.51 -19.52
CA GLN A 720 -1.89 7.28 -20.95
C GLN A 720 -3.31 7.69 -21.36
N GLY A 721 -3.47 8.96 -21.67
CA GLY A 721 -4.74 9.46 -22.14
C GLY A 721 -5.73 9.88 -21.06
N PHE A 722 -5.23 10.21 -19.86
CA PHE A 722 -6.02 10.66 -18.72
C PHE A 722 -7.09 11.68 -19.11
N THR A 723 -8.32 11.36 -18.73
CA THR A 723 -9.46 12.29 -18.80
C THR A 723 -10.18 12.30 -17.45
N ARG A 724 -10.92 13.36 -17.20
CA ARG A 724 -11.69 13.54 -15.97
C ARG A 724 -12.95 14.34 -16.22
N GLY A 725 -13.93 14.22 -15.34
CA GLY A 725 -15.12 15.02 -15.38
C GLY A 725 -15.84 15.11 -14.04
N ILE A 726 -16.91 15.90 -14.05
CA ILE A 726 -17.85 16.04 -12.94
C ILE A 726 -19.25 15.86 -13.49
N ALA A 727 -20.05 15.03 -12.83
CA ALA A 727 -21.49 14.93 -13.07
C ALA A 727 -22.25 15.37 -11.83
N VAL A 728 -23.41 16.01 -12.02
CA VAL A 728 -24.27 16.51 -10.96
C VAL A 728 -25.72 16.12 -11.23
N GLY A 729 -26.44 15.71 -10.21
CA GLY A 729 -27.85 15.33 -10.31
C GLY A 729 -28.50 15.17 -8.95
N ASN A 730 -29.62 14.46 -8.93
CA ASN A 730 -30.35 14.15 -7.70
C ASN A 730 -30.35 12.64 -7.43
N ALA A 731 -30.41 12.28 -6.16
CA ALA A 731 -30.47 10.89 -5.69
C ALA A 731 -31.69 10.12 -6.19
N ASP A 732 -32.76 10.81 -6.62
CA ASP A 732 -33.94 10.21 -7.25
C ASP A 732 -33.76 9.88 -8.76
N GLY A 733 -32.58 10.21 -9.34
CA GLY A 733 -32.26 10.01 -10.74
C GLY A 733 -32.59 11.18 -11.67
N THR A 734 -33.13 12.28 -11.12
CA THR A 734 -33.48 13.45 -11.92
C THR A 734 -32.36 14.49 -12.04
N GLY A 735 -32.37 15.25 -13.11
CA GLY A 735 -31.52 16.43 -13.29
C GLY A 735 -30.04 16.13 -13.54
N TRP A 736 -29.66 14.88 -13.81
CA TRP A 736 -28.26 14.50 -14.07
C TRP A 736 -27.74 15.11 -15.37
N HIS A 737 -26.53 15.65 -15.30
CA HIS A 737 -25.81 16.20 -16.44
C HIS A 737 -24.31 16.33 -16.11
N ASP A 738 -23.50 16.26 -17.15
CA ASP A 738 -22.07 16.55 -17.05
C ASP A 738 -21.81 18.05 -16.96
N ILE A 739 -20.85 18.40 -16.12
CA ILE A 739 -20.34 19.76 -16.03
C ILE A 739 -19.22 19.95 -17.06
N ALA A 740 -19.41 20.91 -17.96
CA ALA A 740 -18.38 21.26 -18.93
C ALA A 740 -17.17 21.88 -18.20
N LEU A 741 -16.09 21.12 -18.09
CA LEU A 741 -14.83 21.58 -17.56
C LEU A 741 -13.92 22.01 -18.71
N PRO A 742 -13.24 23.19 -18.62
CA PRO A 742 -12.24 23.60 -19.61
C PRO A 742 -11.08 22.60 -19.60
N ALA A 743 -10.54 22.31 -20.74
CA ALA A 743 -9.60 21.21 -20.94
C ALA A 743 -8.23 21.39 -20.26
N THR A 744 -7.75 22.60 -19.99
CA THR A 744 -6.41 22.82 -19.36
C THR A 744 -6.20 24.23 -18.82
N GLY A 745 -5.48 24.34 -17.77
CA GLY A 745 -4.34 25.15 -17.38
C GLY A 745 -4.40 26.68 -17.46
N ALA A 746 -5.56 27.34 -17.50
CA ALA A 746 -5.61 28.77 -17.22
C ALA A 746 -5.91 29.00 -15.74
N ASN A 747 -5.30 30.03 -15.12
CA ASN A 747 -5.61 30.45 -13.76
C ASN A 747 -7.13 30.57 -13.55
N GLY A 748 -7.69 29.84 -12.61
CA GLY A 748 -9.11 29.86 -12.25
C GLY A 748 -9.97 28.72 -12.83
N THR A 749 -9.42 27.85 -13.67
CA THR A 749 -10.14 26.69 -14.22
C THR A 749 -9.72 25.41 -13.51
N VAL A 750 -10.66 24.47 -13.32
CA VAL A 750 -10.37 23.15 -12.77
C VAL A 750 -9.42 22.42 -13.72
N PRO A 751 -8.23 22.00 -13.26
CA PRO A 751 -7.19 21.45 -14.14
C PRO A 751 -7.54 20.04 -14.64
N ASN A 752 -6.84 19.56 -15.68
CA ASN A 752 -6.90 18.17 -16.10
C ASN A 752 -6.02 17.30 -15.16
N ARG A 753 -6.51 17.05 -13.96
CA ARG A 753 -5.86 16.27 -12.92
C ARG A 753 -6.87 15.45 -12.13
N TYR A 754 -6.41 14.53 -11.31
CA TYR A 754 -7.25 13.68 -10.50
C TYR A 754 -8.11 14.50 -9.53
N LEU A 755 -9.43 14.32 -9.60
CA LEU A 755 -10.41 14.96 -8.74
C LEU A 755 -10.67 14.05 -7.54
N SER A 756 -10.18 14.42 -6.36
CA SER A 756 -10.03 13.52 -5.21
C SER A 756 -11.15 13.60 -4.19
N GLY A 757 -11.95 14.68 -4.16
CA GLY A 757 -12.98 14.79 -3.15
C GLY A 757 -13.91 15.98 -3.30
N PHE A 758 -15.07 15.88 -2.67
CA PHE A 758 -16.02 16.97 -2.53
C PHE A 758 -16.32 17.27 -1.06
N ALA A 759 -16.48 18.55 -0.72
CA ALA A 759 -17.02 18.98 0.56
C ALA A 759 -18.22 19.88 0.34
N VAL A 760 -19.42 19.37 0.63
CA VAL A 760 -20.67 20.14 0.47
C VAL A 760 -20.95 20.91 1.76
N ASP A 761 -21.32 22.20 1.63
CA ASP A 761 -21.74 23.00 2.78
C ASP A 761 -23.04 22.39 3.38
N PRO A 762 -23.04 21.98 4.66
CA PRO A 762 -24.20 21.36 5.26
C PRO A 762 -25.42 22.29 5.32
N LYS A 763 -25.26 23.60 5.12
CA LYS A 763 -26.31 24.59 5.10
C LYS A 763 -26.86 24.88 3.70
N ASN A 764 -26.07 24.63 2.67
CA ASN A 764 -26.44 24.91 1.28
C ASN A 764 -25.86 23.85 0.34
N ALA A 765 -26.71 22.97 -0.19
CA ALA A 765 -26.31 21.91 -1.10
C ALA A 765 -25.69 22.41 -2.43
N ASP A 766 -25.96 23.65 -2.83
CA ASP A 766 -25.37 24.28 -4.03
C ASP A 766 -23.98 24.89 -3.78
N HIS A 767 -23.55 24.95 -2.52
CA HIS A 767 -22.23 25.42 -2.15
C HIS A 767 -21.32 24.21 -1.87
N VAL A 768 -20.38 23.97 -2.78
CA VAL A 768 -19.52 22.80 -2.76
C VAL A 768 -18.06 23.18 -3.04
N TYR A 769 -17.15 22.49 -2.37
CA TYR A 769 -15.72 22.55 -2.64
C TYR A 769 -15.27 21.26 -3.31
N LEU A 770 -14.30 21.37 -4.21
CA LEU A 770 -13.66 20.26 -4.91
C LEU A 770 -12.17 20.27 -4.56
N THR A 771 -11.61 19.11 -4.23
CA THR A 771 -10.17 18.89 -4.08
C THR A 771 -9.59 18.27 -5.34
N VAL A 772 -8.34 18.64 -5.64
CA VAL A 772 -7.59 18.19 -6.82
C VAL A 772 -6.22 17.71 -6.33
N SER A 773 -5.91 16.46 -6.61
CA SER A 773 -4.66 15.81 -6.23
C SER A 773 -3.50 16.21 -7.15
N GLY A 774 -2.31 15.68 -6.88
CA GLY A 774 -1.08 15.84 -7.65
C GLY A 774 -0.07 16.79 -7.01
N PHE A 775 1.21 16.50 -7.24
CA PHE A 775 2.34 17.36 -6.90
C PHE A 775 2.72 18.22 -8.11
N SER A 776 3.19 19.44 -7.85
CA SER A 776 3.93 20.23 -8.86
C SER A 776 3.18 20.55 -10.13
N ARG A 777 1.94 20.92 -10.01
CA ARG A 777 1.13 21.34 -11.14
C ARG A 777 1.85 22.38 -12.03
N GLN A 778 2.51 23.33 -11.40
CA GLN A 778 3.33 24.35 -12.09
C GLN A 778 4.52 23.76 -12.86
N TRP A 779 5.04 22.60 -12.47
CA TRP A 779 6.15 21.92 -13.12
C TRP A 779 5.72 21.18 -14.38
N THR A 780 4.52 20.61 -14.37
CA THR A 780 3.98 19.85 -15.50
C THR A 780 3.15 20.69 -16.46
N GLU A 781 2.40 21.68 -15.94
CA GLU A 781 1.52 22.55 -16.72
C GLU A 781 2.14 23.92 -17.03
N GLY A 782 3.30 24.22 -16.46
CA GLY A 782 4.07 25.46 -16.64
C GLY A 782 3.83 26.49 -15.53
N PRO A 783 4.72 27.47 -15.41
CA PRO A 783 4.74 28.42 -14.28
C PRO A 783 3.50 29.32 -14.17
N GLY A 784 2.69 29.37 -15.19
CA GLY A 784 1.41 30.11 -15.21
C GLY A 784 0.22 29.32 -14.71
N ALA A 785 0.35 28.01 -14.44
CA ALA A 785 -0.76 27.15 -14.08
C ALA A 785 -1.34 27.43 -12.68
N GLY A 786 -0.58 28.05 -11.80
CA GLY A 786 -0.96 28.24 -10.40
C GLY A 786 -0.96 26.93 -9.63
N VAL A 787 -1.36 26.98 -8.36
CA VAL A 787 -1.44 25.77 -7.50
C VAL A 787 -2.68 24.95 -7.83
N GLY A 788 -3.89 25.53 -7.73
CA GLY A 788 -5.14 24.96 -8.21
C GLY A 788 -5.52 23.61 -7.58
N HIS A 789 -5.42 23.50 -6.25
CA HIS A 789 -5.79 22.28 -5.53
C HIS A 789 -7.18 22.32 -4.89
N VAL A 790 -7.76 23.51 -4.68
CA VAL A 790 -9.07 23.67 -4.07
C VAL A 790 -9.93 24.65 -4.86
N PHE A 791 -11.09 24.19 -5.26
CA PHE A 791 -12.07 24.97 -6.04
C PHE A 791 -13.39 25.11 -5.27
N GLU A 792 -14.06 26.25 -5.43
CA GLU A 792 -15.35 26.56 -4.81
C GLU A 792 -16.40 26.80 -5.90
N SER A 793 -17.54 26.15 -5.76
CA SER A 793 -18.76 26.43 -6.53
C SER A 793 -19.87 26.88 -5.56
N LYS A 794 -20.67 27.89 -5.98
CA LYS A 794 -21.84 28.40 -5.26
C LYS A 794 -23.15 28.22 -6.00
N ASP A 795 -23.10 27.58 -7.14
CA ASP A 795 -24.19 27.40 -8.08
C ASP A 795 -24.38 25.92 -8.48
N GLY A 796 -24.06 25.02 -7.53
CA GLY A 796 -24.27 23.60 -7.69
C GLY A 796 -23.33 22.92 -8.69
N GLY A 797 -22.10 23.39 -8.81
CA GLY A 797 -21.10 22.83 -9.69
C GLY A 797 -21.06 23.44 -11.10
N THR A 798 -21.95 24.38 -11.42
CA THR A 798 -21.99 24.99 -12.76
C THR A 798 -20.76 25.85 -13.05
N THR A 799 -20.31 26.63 -12.06
CA THR A 799 -19.09 27.43 -12.16
C THR A 799 -18.14 27.16 -11.00
N TRP A 800 -16.84 27.21 -11.27
CA TRP A 800 -15.80 26.93 -10.29
C TRP A 800 -14.81 28.09 -10.20
N LYS A 801 -14.42 28.41 -8.96
CA LYS A 801 -13.42 29.42 -8.65
C LYS A 801 -12.27 28.78 -7.90
N ASP A 802 -11.04 29.01 -8.35
CA ASP A 802 -9.84 28.63 -7.60
C ASP A 802 -9.77 29.43 -6.27
N VAL A 803 -9.69 28.71 -5.17
CA VAL A 803 -9.57 29.25 -3.80
C VAL A 803 -8.31 28.78 -3.10
N SER A 804 -7.36 28.24 -3.87
CA SER A 804 -6.09 27.72 -3.35
C SER A 804 -5.22 28.83 -2.73
N ALA A 805 -5.15 30.03 -3.31
CA ALA A 805 -4.39 31.16 -2.77
C ALA A 805 -2.96 30.75 -2.34
N ASN A 806 -2.65 30.75 -1.02
CA ASN A 806 -1.38 30.31 -0.46
C ASN A 806 -1.38 28.82 -0.04
N PHE A 807 -2.30 28.01 -0.56
CA PHE A 807 -2.27 26.55 -0.40
C PHE A 807 -0.95 25.99 -0.97
N PRO A 808 -0.25 25.08 -0.29
CA PRO A 808 0.98 24.50 -0.84
C PRO A 808 0.68 23.65 -2.08
N ASP A 809 1.68 23.50 -2.95
CA ASP A 809 1.58 22.65 -4.15
C ASP A 809 1.77 21.17 -3.76
N VAL A 810 0.74 20.59 -3.17
CA VAL A 810 0.70 19.25 -2.59
C VAL A 810 -0.64 18.59 -2.93
N PRO A 811 -0.71 17.27 -3.14
CA PRO A 811 -1.98 16.57 -3.31
C PRO A 811 -2.98 16.96 -2.24
N ALA A 812 -4.20 17.33 -2.64
CA ALA A 812 -5.33 17.53 -1.76
C ALA A 812 -6.26 16.32 -1.92
N ASP A 813 -6.47 15.56 -0.84
CA ASP A 813 -7.12 14.25 -0.89
C ASP A 813 -8.61 14.33 -0.52
N SER A 814 -8.95 14.98 0.57
CA SER A 814 -10.34 15.18 0.99
C SER A 814 -10.54 16.53 1.69
N ALA A 815 -11.78 16.92 1.88
CA ALA A 815 -12.10 18.16 2.60
C ALA A 815 -13.38 18.03 3.42
N VAL A 816 -13.49 18.84 4.48
CA VAL A 816 -14.72 18.99 5.26
C VAL A 816 -15.01 20.46 5.55
N VAL A 817 -16.29 20.84 5.43
CA VAL A 817 -16.78 22.14 5.87
C VAL A 817 -17.10 22.04 7.37
N THR A 818 -16.40 22.84 8.17
CA THR A 818 -16.60 22.86 9.63
C THR A 818 -17.89 23.61 10.01
N PRO A 819 -18.51 23.33 11.19
CA PRO A 819 -19.78 23.96 11.59
C PRO A 819 -19.78 25.49 11.61
N ASN A 820 -18.61 26.11 11.82
CA ASN A 820 -18.43 27.57 11.78
C ASN A 820 -18.28 28.11 10.32
N GLY A 821 -18.25 27.24 9.30
CA GLY A 821 -18.12 27.59 7.89
C GLY A 821 -16.67 27.72 7.40
N GLY A 822 -15.70 27.23 8.16
CA GLY A 822 -14.33 27.07 7.69
C GLY A 822 -14.18 25.80 6.85
N LEU A 823 -13.06 25.64 6.16
CA LEU A 823 -12.74 24.49 5.31
C LEU A 823 -11.42 23.85 5.78
N ALA A 824 -11.48 22.61 6.21
CA ALA A 824 -10.29 21.79 6.45
C ALA A 824 -10.04 20.89 5.23
N VAL A 825 -8.79 20.78 4.83
CA VAL A 825 -8.36 19.98 3.67
C VAL A 825 -7.24 19.05 4.11
N ALA A 826 -7.39 17.77 3.80
CA ALA A 826 -6.38 16.72 3.91
C ALA A 826 -5.38 16.82 2.76
N THR A 827 -4.12 16.58 3.05
CA THR A 827 -3.05 16.57 2.07
C THR A 827 -2.06 15.44 2.35
N ASP A 828 -1.22 15.11 1.40
CA ASP A 828 -0.13 14.14 1.59
C ASP A 828 0.90 14.53 2.67
N LEU A 829 0.83 15.75 3.17
CA LEU A 829 1.78 16.27 4.18
C LEU A 829 1.08 16.76 5.46
N GLY A 830 -0.17 16.35 5.68
CA GLY A 830 -0.95 16.72 6.85
C GLY A 830 -2.23 17.49 6.51
N VAL A 831 -2.66 18.39 7.40
CA VAL A 831 -3.96 19.08 7.29
C VAL A 831 -3.77 20.59 7.26
N VAL A 832 -4.47 21.26 6.35
CA VAL A 832 -4.56 22.72 6.29
C VAL A 832 -6.00 23.20 6.50
N TYR A 833 -6.14 24.43 6.96
CA TYR A 833 -7.43 25.01 7.30
C TYR A 833 -7.55 26.45 6.80
N ARG A 834 -8.71 26.76 6.25
CA ARG A 834 -9.10 28.13 5.89
C ARG A 834 -10.26 28.57 6.77
N ALA A 835 -10.03 29.58 7.59
CA ALA A 835 -11.06 30.11 8.46
C ALA A 835 -12.20 30.81 7.69
N PRO A 836 -13.41 30.89 8.25
CA PRO A 836 -14.55 31.52 7.60
C PRO A 836 -14.24 32.96 7.17
N GLY A 837 -14.57 33.31 5.91
CA GLY A 837 -14.34 34.64 5.35
C GLY A 837 -12.87 35.00 5.11
N ARG A 838 -11.92 34.09 5.33
CA ARG A 838 -10.52 34.29 4.98
C ARG A 838 -10.20 33.70 3.61
N SER A 839 -9.21 34.28 2.95
CA SER A 839 -8.67 33.77 1.68
C SER A 839 -7.38 32.97 1.88
N THR A 840 -6.78 32.98 3.06
CA THR A 840 -5.48 32.38 3.35
C THR A 840 -5.63 31.10 4.18
N TRP A 841 -4.74 30.15 3.89
CA TRP A 841 -4.65 28.86 4.55
C TRP A 841 -3.64 28.88 5.69
N GLN A 842 -3.84 28.01 6.65
CA GLN A 842 -2.95 27.76 7.80
C GLN A 842 -2.77 26.27 7.97
N ARG A 843 -1.60 25.84 8.42
CA ARG A 843 -1.39 24.46 8.84
C ARG A 843 -2.10 24.18 10.17
N VAL A 844 -2.76 23.04 10.26
CA VAL A 844 -3.47 22.64 11.50
C VAL A 844 -2.52 21.89 12.42
N GLY A 845 -2.04 22.55 13.47
CA GLY A 845 -1.14 21.92 14.45
C GLY A 845 0.14 21.37 13.81
N SER A 846 0.63 20.26 14.36
CA SER A 846 1.79 19.53 13.82
C SER A 846 1.48 18.04 13.77
N LEU A 847 1.26 17.51 12.56
CA LEU A 847 1.35 16.09 12.25
C LEU A 847 2.76 15.80 11.69
N PRO A 848 3.25 14.57 11.76
CA PRO A 848 4.31 14.11 10.86
C PRO A 848 3.93 14.39 9.39
N ALA A 849 4.92 14.44 8.50
CA ALA A 849 4.66 14.60 7.05
C ALA A 849 4.11 13.28 6.48
N VAL A 850 2.86 12.99 6.79
CA VAL A 850 2.14 11.76 6.42
C VAL A 850 0.91 12.12 5.61
N ALA A 851 0.59 11.29 4.62
CA ALA A 851 -0.62 11.45 3.83
C ALA A 851 -1.87 11.28 4.73
N VAL A 852 -2.77 12.25 4.62
CA VAL A 852 -4.10 12.21 5.27
C VAL A 852 -5.12 11.99 4.17
N LEU A 853 -5.63 10.78 4.03
CA LEU A 853 -6.53 10.45 2.91
C LEU A 853 -7.96 10.90 3.16
N GLN A 854 -8.44 10.82 4.42
CA GLN A 854 -9.80 11.24 4.72
C GLN A 854 -9.91 12.07 6.00
N LEU A 855 -10.76 13.10 5.94
CA LEU A 855 -11.18 13.90 7.09
C LEU A 855 -12.66 13.66 7.38
N LYS A 856 -13.02 13.50 8.65
CA LYS A 856 -14.42 13.44 9.12
C LYS A 856 -14.60 14.28 10.39
N LEU A 857 -15.80 14.74 10.60
CA LEU A 857 -16.20 15.39 11.84
C LEU A 857 -16.90 14.41 12.77
N SER A 858 -16.68 14.57 14.10
CA SER A 858 -17.51 13.87 15.08
C SER A 858 -18.99 14.18 14.87
N PRO A 859 -19.92 13.32 15.35
CA PRO A 859 -21.37 13.55 15.19
C PRO A 859 -21.87 14.90 15.75
N ASP A 860 -21.18 15.46 16.74
CA ASP A 860 -21.47 16.77 17.32
C ASP A 860 -20.73 17.95 16.62
N GLY A 861 -19.90 17.65 15.61
CA GLY A 861 -19.12 18.63 14.85
C GLY A 861 -17.97 19.30 15.61
N ARG A 862 -17.60 18.81 16.81
CA ARG A 862 -16.61 19.47 17.67
C ARG A 862 -15.19 18.97 17.47
N THR A 863 -15.04 17.77 16.98
CA THR A 863 -13.73 17.10 16.79
C THR A 863 -13.54 16.78 15.33
N LEU A 864 -12.37 17.11 14.81
CA LEU A 864 -11.92 16.70 13.48
C LEU A 864 -11.07 15.43 13.62
N TYR A 865 -11.36 14.43 12.80
CA TYR A 865 -10.63 13.18 12.67
C TYR A 865 -9.87 13.17 11.36
N ALA A 866 -8.63 12.70 11.38
CA ALA A 866 -7.76 12.56 10.24
C ALA A 866 -7.32 11.09 10.13
N ALA A 867 -7.78 10.40 9.10
CA ALA A 867 -7.31 9.07 8.71
C ALA A 867 -5.99 9.24 7.96
N THR A 868 -4.90 8.75 8.53
CA THR A 868 -3.58 8.86 7.92
C THR A 868 -3.15 7.54 7.30
N HIS A 869 -2.45 7.61 6.18
CA HIS A 869 -1.92 6.44 5.52
C HIS A 869 -0.49 6.15 6.01
N GLY A 870 -0.40 5.54 7.20
CA GLY A 870 0.86 5.14 7.81
C GLY A 870 1.10 5.59 9.26
N ARG A 871 0.14 6.31 9.90
CA ARG A 871 0.27 6.77 11.31
C ARG A 871 -1.04 6.69 12.08
N GLY A 872 -1.98 5.85 11.63
CA GLY A 872 -3.25 5.67 12.31
C GLY A 872 -4.20 6.86 12.19
N ILE A 873 -5.06 7.04 13.17
CA ILE A 873 -6.08 8.09 13.19
C ILE A 873 -5.74 9.13 14.26
N TYR A 874 -5.75 10.40 13.84
CA TYR A 874 -5.54 11.54 14.73
C TYR A 874 -6.81 12.37 14.91
N THR A 875 -6.91 13.01 16.07
CA THR A 875 -8.03 13.91 16.39
C THR A 875 -7.56 15.26 16.89
N ILE A 876 -8.33 16.31 16.57
CA ILE A 876 -8.12 17.67 17.09
C ILE A 876 -9.47 18.38 17.31
N PRO A 877 -9.64 19.17 18.37
CA PRO A 877 -10.84 20.01 18.51
C PRO A 877 -10.97 21.00 17.35
N VAL A 878 -12.14 21.10 16.73
CA VAL A 878 -12.41 22.05 15.62
C VAL A 878 -12.14 23.50 16.05
N SER A 879 -12.38 23.84 17.33
CA SER A 879 -12.05 25.16 17.89
C SER A 879 -10.56 25.49 17.86
N SER A 880 -9.70 24.50 17.69
CA SER A 880 -8.24 24.66 17.60
C SER A 880 -7.74 24.78 16.16
N CYS A 881 -8.61 24.62 15.17
CA CYS A 881 -8.22 24.73 13.75
C CYS A 881 -8.08 26.19 13.27
N GLY A 882 -8.72 27.18 13.97
CA GLY A 882 -8.66 28.58 13.50
C GLY A 882 -8.96 29.62 14.55
#